data_3c9280b2082cd9c322084237513c8351
#
_entry.id   3c9280b2082cd9c322084237513c8351
#
_cell.length_a   1.000
_cell.length_b   1.000
_cell.length_c   1.000
_cell.angle_alpha   90.00
_cell.angle_beta   90.00
_cell.angle_gamma   90.00
#
_symmetry.space_group_name_H-M   'P 1'
#
loop_
_entity.id
_entity.type
_entity.pdbx_description
1 polymer ?
#
loop_
_entity_poly.entity_id
_entity_poly.type
_entity_poly.pdbx_seq_one_letter_code
_entity_poly.pdbx_strand_id
1 'polypeptide(L)'
;MTLSLWRYAHLALALISSLFLVMASVTGAILAIDAVQEKMPPYRAANFNEITLAQTIPVLKEKFAEIGEISIDHNGFVQLKGFDNDGNEIDAYVDPTTGKILGKPIEKTAFVQWTTALHRSLFLKEVGRLVIGIISFLLLLIAISGMALIIQRQRSISKFFTKVVKEYFAQYYHIITGRIMLIPVLIIALTGTYLSMARFKLFPEHKAEHKEIEVPNEEPIKQNIADFTLFKNIKLADVKKIEFPFAEDPEEYYNLKLSNRELIVDQFTGKVLSEVNYPTTLLLENLSLDLHTGRTNIIWAIILGIACLNILFFIYSGFTITLKRRATKIKNKHKTKDAEFILLVGTENGSTFRFADAIHQQLHAQGKVSYIAQLNQYEIYPKAKHLLIFTSTYGLGDPPSNANKVMQLIEKHPQKHQINFSVLGFGSHAYPDFCEFAKQIDQKLGAQNWAEQFIELHTVDDKSPIQFVQWVKAWSEKTGIELATTPALYAKKSKGLQKMMVLDRTEVFENEQTFILTIRTPARTKFTSGDLLAIYPADDSRERLYSVAKCNGNVQLVVKLHPSGLGSTYLNNLKVGATFKARMVANESFHRPENKTVAMIANGTGIAPFLGMIAQSTKNSDNLLYVGFRKETDIIKQHKAFLDQQITNQKLKSYQIAFSREQNHCYVMDLIRNDANHIAHLLKDGGLVMICGSLLMQQDVEKVLDNICREINDNNLTYYKENGQLLTDCY
;
A
#
# COMPACT_ATOMS: atom_id res chain seq x y z
N MET A 1 -0.38 -5.48 -27.95
CA MET A 1 -1.12 -6.38 -27.03
C MET A 1 -2.13 -5.56 -26.25
N THR A 2 -3.35 -6.02 -26.14
CA THR A 2 -4.43 -5.32 -25.43
C THR A 2 -4.27 -5.47 -23.91
N LEU A 3 -4.78 -4.50 -23.14
CA LEU A 3 -4.77 -4.55 -21.65
C LEU A 3 -5.38 -5.86 -21.10
N SER A 4 -6.38 -6.41 -21.81
CA SER A 4 -7.02 -7.68 -21.46
C SER A 4 -6.07 -8.86 -21.55
N LEU A 5 -5.22 -8.94 -22.58
CA LEU A 5 -4.30 -10.06 -22.77
C LEU A 5 -3.23 -10.11 -21.66
N TRP A 6 -2.59 -8.97 -21.35
CA TRP A 6 -1.62 -8.88 -20.25
C TRP A 6 -2.22 -9.29 -18.91
N ARG A 7 -3.46 -8.88 -18.67
CA ARG A 7 -4.18 -9.19 -17.43
C ARG A 7 -4.51 -10.68 -17.31
N TYR A 8 -5.00 -11.31 -18.40
CA TYR A 8 -5.29 -12.74 -18.39
C TYR A 8 -4.03 -13.58 -18.28
N ALA A 9 -2.95 -13.20 -18.96
CA ALA A 9 -1.65 -13.86 -18.83
C ALA A 9 -1.13 -13.75 -17.37
N HIS A 10 -1.09 -12.54 -16.80
CA HIS A 10 -0.67 -12.34 -15.41
C HIS A 10 -1.50 -13.18 -14.42
N LEU A 11 -2.82 -13.22 -14.58
CA LEU A 11 -3.70 -14.00 -13.73
C LEU A 11 -3.51 -15.50 -13.89
N ALA A 12 -3.37 -15.99 -15.12
CA ALA A 12 -3.17 -17.40 -15.39
C ALA A 12 -1.83 -17.92 -14.81
N LEU A 13 -0.74 -17.15 -15.05
CA LEU A 13 0.57 -17.44 -14.49
C LEU A 13 0.53 -17.47 -12.96
N ALA A 14 -0.09 -16.45 -12.34
CA ALA A 14 -0.23 -16.37 -10.89
C ALA A 14 -1.07 -17.52 -10.31
N LEU A 15 -2.15 -17.94 -10.98
CA LEU A 15 -3.00 -19.05 -10.53
C LEU A 15 -2.25 -20.38 -10.55
N ILE A 16 -1.54 -20.68 -11.66
CA ILE A 16 -0.80 -21.93 -11.86
C ILE A 16 0.33 -22.05 -10.83
N SER A 17 1.04 -20.96 -10.55
CA SER A 17 2.21 -20.96 -9.67
C SER A 17 1.89 -20.69 -8.20
N SER A 18 0.67 -20.24 -7.85
CA SER A 18 0.35 -19.69 -6.53
C SER A 18 0.69 -20.60 -5.35
N LEU A 19 0.36 -21.90 -5.43
CA LEU A 19 0.62 -22.87 -4.36
C LEU A 19 2.12 -22.99 -4.07
N PHE A 20 2.91 -23.15 -5.13
CA PHE A 20 4.36 -23.29 -5.02
C PHE A 20 5.02 -21.98 -4.59
N LEU A 21 4.51 -20.83 -5.07
CA LEU A 21 4.99 -19.51 -4.65
C LEU A 21 4.71 -19.24 -3.16
N VAL A 22 3.57 -19.70 -2.62
CA VAL A 22 3.31 -19.63 -1.18
C VAL A 22 4.38 -20.41 -0.42
N MET A 23 4.62 -21.67 -0.80
CA MET A 23 5.65 -22.51 -0.16
C MET A 23 7.05 -21.88 -0.28
N ALA A 24 7.45 -21.48 -1.48
CA ALA A 24 8.76 -20.86 -1.72
C ALA A 24 8.93 -19.56 -0.95
N SER A 25 7.87 -18.73 -0.85
CA SER A 25 7.94 -17.46 -0.11
C SER A 25 8.01 -17.66 1.40
N VAL A 26 7.26 -18.60 1.96
CA VAL A 26 7.33 -18.91 3.40
C VAL A 26 8.73 -19.46 3.74
N THR A 27 9.20 -20.44 2.99
CA THR A 27 10.53 -21.01 3.22
C THR A 27 11.64 -20.00 2.95
N GLY A 28 11.51 -19.18 1.91
CA GLY A 28 12.46 -18.10 1.60
C GLY A 28 12.55 -17.05 2.72
N ALA A 29 11.41 -16.68 3.34
CA ALA A 29 11.42 -15.76 4.49
C ALA A 29 12.14 -16.37 5.71
N ILE A 30 11.95 -17.67 5.98
CA ILE A 30 12.67 -18.40 7.06
C ILE A 30 14.17 -18.41 6.76
N LEU A 31 14.57 -18.75 5.53
CA LEU A 31 15.98 -18.78 5.11
C LEU A 31 16.63 -17.39 5.12
N ALA A 32 15.88 -16.32 4.88
CA ALA A 32 16.38 -14.96 5.01
C ALA A 32 16.68 -14.60 6.48
N ILE A 33 15.87 -15.08 7.42
CA ILE A 33 16.14 -14.93 8.86
C ILE A 33 17.41 -15.70 9.24
N ASP A 34 17.57 -16.94 8.77
CA ASP A 34 18.75 -17.75 9.00
C ASP A 34 20.02 -17.06 8.45
N ALA A 35 19.97 -16.50 7.23
CA ALA A 35 21.07 -15.75 6.64
C ALA A 35 21.48 -14.50 7.45
N VAL A 36 20.54 -13.89 8.18
CA VAL A 36 20.81 -12.80 9.12
C VAL A 36 21.47 -13.35 10.39
N GLN A 37 20.94 -14.44 10.94
CA GLN A 37 21.45 -15.04 12.19
C GLN A 37 22.88 -15.55 12.05
N GLU A 38 23.26 -16.13 10.89
CA GLU A 38 24.62 -16.60 10.62
C GLU A 38 25.68 -15.50 10.68
N LYS A 39 25.30 -14.23 10.55
CA LYS A 39 26.22 -13.09 10.62
C LYS A 39 26.41 -12.52 12.03
N MET A 40 25.62 -12.97 13.00
CA MET A 40 25.66 -12.43 14.37
C MET A 40 26.89 -12.85 15.19
N PRO A 41 27.48 -14.06 15.05
CA PRO A 41 28.66 -14.44 15.78
C PRO A 41 29.83 -13.50 15.47
N PRO A 42 30.60 -13.08 16.48
CA PRO A 42 31.72 -12.12 16.32
C PRO A 42 33.00 -12.81 15.86
N TYR A 43 32.92 -13.62 14.79
CA TYR A 43 34.07 -14.40 14.28
C TYR A 43 34.83 -13.69 13.16
N ARG A 44 34.37 -12.54 12.72
CA ARG A 44 35.07 -11.75 11.70
C ARG A 44 36.13 -10.88 12.34
N ALA A 45 37.38 -10.99 11.87
CA ALA A 45 38.49 -10.19 12.35
C ALA A 45 38.27 -8.69 12.04
N ALA A 46 38.81 -7.84 12.92
CA ALA A 46 38.89 -6.40 12.66
C ALA A 46 39.74 -6.16 11.39
N ASN A 47 39.31 -5.20 10.56
CA ASN A 47 39.98 -4.86 9.29
C ASN A 47 40.16 -6.05 8.32
N PHE A 48 39.29 -7.06 8.39
CA PHE A 48 39.38 -8.28 7.58
C PHE A 48 39.70 -8.03 6.10
N ASN A 49 39.18 -6.98 5.50
CA ASN A 49 39.39 -6.68 4.10
C ASN A 49 40.80 -6.17 3.75
N GLU A 50 41.63 -5.87 4.77
CA GLU A 50 43.01 -5.39 4.59
C GLU A 50 44.06 -6.47 4.92
N ILE A 51 43.64 -7.53 5.61
CA ILE A 51 44.54 -8.62 6.03
C ILE A 51 45.00 -9.42 4.80
N THR A 52 46.32 -9.70 4.69
CA THR A 52 46.90 -10.48 3.61
C THR A 52 47.24 -11.92 4.03
N LEU A 53 47.45 -12.81 3.06
CA LEU A 53 47.92 -14.18 3.31
C LEU A 53 49.30 -14.17 3.99
N ALA A 54 50.22 -13.26 3.61
CA ALA A 54 51.53 -13.13 4.19
C ALA A 54 51.50 -12.75 5.68
N GLN A 55 50.45 -12.07 6.14
CA GLN A 55 50.23 -11.76 7.56
C GLN A 55 49.60 -12.91 8.32
N THR A 56 48.71 -13.68 7.69
CA THR A 56 47.92 -14.72 8.32
C THR A 56 48.67 -16.06 8.44
N ILE A 57 49.26 -16.55 7.33
CA ILE A 57 49.81 -17.91 7.29
C ILE A 57 50.95 -18.10 8.33
N PRO A 58 51.90 -17.18 8.49
CA PRO A 58 52.95 -17.33 9.49
C PRO A 58 52.42 -17.42 10.92
N VAL A 59 51.43 -16.57 11.27
CA VAL A 59 50.79 -16.55 12.61
C VAL A 59 50.09 -17.88 12.89
N LEU A 60 49.39 -18.43 11.90
CA LEU A 60 48.70 -19.71 12.08
C LEU A 60 49.67 -20.88 12.15
N LYS A 61 50.74 -20.88 11.33
CA LYS A 61 51.81 -21.92 11.41
C LYS A 61 52.60 -21.90 12.73
N GLU A 62 52.67 -20.77 13.41
CA GLU A 62 53.27 -20.70 14.75
C GLU A 62 52.36 -21.31 15.83
N LYS A 63 51.04 -21.27 15.65
CA LYS A 63 50.05 -21.69 16.64
C LYS A 63 49.58 -23.12 16.50
N PHE A 64 49.61 -23.66 15.27
CA PHE A 64 49.11 -25.00 14.95
C PHE A 64 50.24 -25.86 14.37
N ALA A 65 50.30 -27.13 14.81
CA ALA A 65 51.35 -28.04 14.39
C ALA A 65 51.27 -28.37 12.90
N GLU A 66 50.05 -28.54 12.40
CA GLU A 66 49.83 -28.83 11.00
C GLU A 66 48.53 -28.13 10.52
N ILE A 67 48.61 -27.49 9.37
CA ILE A 67 47.45 -26.85 8.73
C ILE A 67 47.21 -27.57 7.40
N GLY A 68 46.09 -28.30 7.30
CA GLY A 68 45.67 -28.92 6.05
C GLY A 68 44.92 -27.96 5.14
N GLU A 69 44.02 -27.18 5.72
CA GLU A 69 43.15 -26.30 4.96
C GLU A 69 42.76 -25.05 5.74
N ILE A 70 42.73 -23.91 5.07
CA ILE A 70 42.07 -22.71 5.55
C ILE A 70 40.97 -22.36 4.51
N SER A 71 39.74 -22.18 4.99
CA SER A 71 38.64 -21.74 4.17
C SER A 71 37.98 -20.46 4.73
N ILE A 72 37.52 -19.62 3.86
CA ILE A 72 36.87 -18.37 4.23
C ILE A 72 35.44 -18.40 3.72
N ASP A 73 34.50 -18.32 4.67
CA ASP A 73 33.09 -18.35 4.32
C ASP A 73 32.59 -16.98 3.80
N HIS A 74 31.34 -16.94 3.40
CA HIS A 74 30.69 -15.72 2.88
C HIS A 74 30.50 -14.61 3.94
N ASN A 75 30.72 -14.90 5.23
CA ASN A 75 30.69 -13.93 6.31
C ASN A 75 32.09 -13.33 6.58
N GLY A 76 33.14 -13.90 5.97
CA GLY A 76 34.53 -13.55 6.22
C GLY A 76 35.06 -14.18 7.52
N PHE A 77 34.47 -15.33 7.92
CA PHE A 77 34.98 -16.12 9.01
C PHE A 77 36.04 -17.08 8.46
N VAL A 78 37.18 -17.13 9.14
CA VAL A 78 38.32 -17.96 8.73
C VAL A 78 38.24 -19.30 9.47
N GLN A 79 37.93 -20.37 8.76
CA GLN A 79 37.90 -21.74 9.28
C GLN A 79 39.23 -22.42 8.99
N LEU A 80 39.82 -23.04 10.00
CA LEU A 80 41.06 -23.80 9.94
C LEU A 80 40.76 -25.27 10.22
N LYS A 81 41.29 -26.14 9.36
CA LYS A 81 41.34 -27.60 9.58
C LYS A 81 42.79 -28.04 9.63
N GLY A 82 43.13 -28.80 10.63
CA GLY A 82 44.50 -29.26 10.86
C GLY A 82 44.67 -29.92 12.22
N PHE A 83 45.87 -29.86 12.77
CA PHE A 83 46.19 -30.41 14.10
C PHE A 83 46.82 -29.37 15.01
N ASP A 84 46.46 -29.42 16.30
CA ASP A 84 47.09 -28.59 17.31
C ASP A 84 48.46 -29.16 17.72
N ASN A 85 49.16 -28.44 18.61
CA ASN A 85 50.47 -28.84 19.09
C ASN A 85 50.44 -30.11 20.00
N ASP A 86 49.24 -30.52 20.43
CA ASP A 86 49.03 -31.73 21.22
C ASP A 86 48.60 -32.92 20.33
N GLY A 87 48.50 -32.72 19.01
CA GLY A 87 48.12 -33.74 18.01
C GLY A 87 46.59 -33.98 17.88
N ASN A 88 45.75 -33.11 18.42
CA ASN A 88 44.32 -33.21 18.29
C ASN A 88 43.88 -32.56 16.96
N GLU A 89 42.93 -33.18 16.30
CA GLU A 89 42.29 -32.63 15.09
C GLU A 89 41.48 -31.36 15.44
N ILE A 90 41.71 -30.32 14.68
CA ILE A 90 41.00 -29.03 14.80
C ILE A 90 40.15 -28.79 13.53
N ASP A 91 38.88 -28.45 13.74
CA ASP A 91 38.00 -27.83 12.76
C ASP A 91 37.28 -26.69 13.47
N ALA A 92 37.80 -25.44 13.32
CA ALA A 92 37.35 -24.29 14.09
C ALA A 92 37.49 -22.97 13.32
N TYR A 93 36.69 -21.99 13.68
CA TYR A 93 36.93 -20.59 13.30
C TYR A 93 38.06 -20.01 14.12
N VAL A 94 38.97 -19.33 13.44
CA VAL A 94 40.17 -18.75 14.05
C VAL A 94 40.30 -17.25 13.69
N ASP A 95 40.92 -16.50 14.58
CA ASP A 95 41.34 -15.13 14.27
C ASP A 95 42.61 -15.17 13.41
N PRO A 96 42.58 -14.64 12.17
CA PRO A 96 43.69 -14.71 11.23
C PRO A 96 44.94 -13.90 11.68
N THR A 97 44.79 -13.00 12.63
CA THR A 97 45.87 -12.12 13.10
C THR A 97 46.53 -12.61 14.39
N THR A 98 45.87 -13.45 15.17
CA THR A 98 46.34 -13.92 16.47
C THR A 98 46.42 -15.45 16.58
N GLY A 99 45.78 -16.16 15.66
CA GLY A 99 45.64 -17.63 15.70
C GLY A 99 44.70 -18.13 16.82
N LYS A 100 43.97 -17.22 17.50
CA LYS A 100 43.03 -17.60 18.57
C LYS A 100 41.82 -18.33 18.01
N ILE A 101 41.47 -19.47 18.62
CA ILE A 101 40.23 -20.19 18.30
C ILE A 101 39.04 -19.33 18.79
N LEU A 102 38.10 -19.01 17.90
CA LEU A 102 36.93 -18.20 18.17
C LEU A 102 35.66 -19.04 18.42
N GLY A 103 35.56 -20.19 17.77
CA GLY A 103 34.42 -21.10 17.92
C GLY A 103 34.44 -22.25 16.94
N LYS A 104 33.44 -23.13 17.07
CA LYS A 104 33.24 -24.25 16.13
C LYS A 104 32.48 -23.75 14.87
N PRO A 105 32.62 -24.44 13.73
CA PRO A 105 31.87 -24.17 12.55
C PRO A 105 30.35 -24.17 12.80
N ILE A 106 29.66 -23.21 12.18
CA ILE A 106 28.20 -23.03 12.35
C ILE A 106 27.50 -24.15 11.59
N GLU A 107 26.89 -25.09 12.31
CA GLU A 107 26.06 -26.12 11.72
C GLU A 107 24.62 -25.63 11.54
N LYS A 108 24.05 -25.89 10.38
CA LYS A 108 22.62 -25.62 10.12
C LYS A 108 21.76 -26.53 10.98
N THR A 109 20.79 -25.95 11.67
CA THR A 109 19.81 -26.73 12.43
C THR A 109 19.01 -27.68 11.52
N ALA A 110 18.52 -28.79 12.07
CA ALA A 110 17.69 -29.74 11.31
C ALA A 110 16.46 -29.06 10.66
N PHE A 111 15.89 -28.04 11.33
CA PHE A 111 14.77 -27.25 10.80
C PHE A 111 15.18 -26.42 9.57
N VAL A 112 16.33 -25.78 9.59
CA VAL A 112 16.85 -25.00 8.45
C VAL A 112 17.22 -25.92 7.28
N GLN A 113 17.82 -27.10 7.56
CA GLN A 113 18.11 -28.10 6.53
C GLN A 113 16.84 -28.61 5.88
N TRP A 114 15.80 -28.91 6.66
CA TRP A 114 14.47 -29.31 6.18
C TRP A 114 13.84 -28.20 5.32
N THR A 115 13.87 -26.95 5.80
CA THR A 115 13.35 -25.78 5.09
C THR A 115 14.07 -25.57 3.76
N THR A 116 15.41 -25.72 3.76
CA THR A 116 16.23 -25.62 2.54
C THR A 116 15.88 -26.72 1.53
N ALA A 117 15.69 -27.95 1.97
CA ALA A 117 15.30 -29.07 1.11
C ALA A 117 13.91 -28.84 0.49
N LEU A 118 12.95 -28.33 1.28
CA LEU A 118 11.63 -27.96 0.79
C LEU A 118 11.71 -26.80 -0.22
N HIS A 119 12.43 -25.73 0.11
CA HIS A 119 12.58 -24.56 -0.76
C HIS A 119 13.20 -24.91 -2.10
N ARG A 120 14.28 -25.70 -2.08
CA ARG A 120 15.11 -25.96 -3.26
C ARG A 120 14.58 -27.10 -4.14
N SER A 121 13.90 -28.10 -3.56
CA SER A 121 13.60 -29.34 -4.27
C SER A 121 12.27 -30.01 -3.90
N LEU A 122 11.44 -29.41 -3.06
CA LEU A 122 10.16 -30.00 -2.61
C LEU A 122 10.33 -31.44 -2.06
N PHE A 123 11.51 -31.79 -1.55
CA PHE A 123 11.95 -33.17 -1.22
C PHE A 123 11.99 -34.15 -2.39
N LEU A 124 11.73 -33.68 -3.63
CA LEU A 124 11.67 -34.53 -4.83
C LEU A 124 12.98 -34.58 -5.62
N LYS A 125 14.11 -34.28 -4.96
CA LYS A 125 15.45 -34.31 -5.59
C LYS A 125 15.47 -33.50 -6.90
N GLU A 126 15.97 -34.07 -8.01
CA GLU A 126 16.12 -33.33 -9.28
C GLU A 126 14.78 -32.91 -9.90
N VAL A 127 13.74 -33.77 -9.80
CA VAL A 127 12.40 -33.40 -10.30
C VAL A 127 11.85 -32.16 -9.57
N GLY A 128 12.02 -32.13 -8.26
CA GLY A 128 11.58 -30.97 -7.47
C GLY A 128 12.37 -29.70 -7.81
N ARG A 129 13.67 -29.81 -8.07
CA ARG A 129 14.51 -28.69 -8.52
C ARG A 129 14.03 -28.13 -9.87
N LEU A 130 13.67 -29.00 -10.81
CA LEU A 130 13.08 -28.60 -12.10
C LEU A 130 11.77 -27.82 -11.88
N VAL A 131 10.87 -28.34 -11.02
CA VAL A 131 9.61 -27.68 -10.72
C VAL A 131 9.86 -26.30 -10.12
N ILE A 132 10.74 -26.16 -9.13
CA ILE A 132 11.07 -24.86 -8.51
C ILE A 132 11.70 -23.90 -9.54
N GLY A 133 12.56 -24.41 -10.44
CA GLY A 133 13.13 -23.60 -11.53
C GLY A 133 12.05 -23.05 -12.46
N ILE A 134 11.07 -23.89 -12.86
CA ILE A 134 9.92 -23.45 -13.66
C ILE A 134 9.11 -22.41 -12.89
N ILE A 135 8.85 -22.60 -11.60
CA ILE A 135 8.11 -21.63 -10.77
C ILE A 135 8.85 -20.30 -10.67
N SER A 136 10.18 -20.33 -10.53
CA SER A 136 11.00 -19.12 -10.53
C SER A 136 10.89 -18.36 -11.86
N PHE A 137 10.92 -19.07 -12.99
CA PHE A 137 10.70 -18.50 -14.31
C PHE A 137 9.29 -17.94 -14.47
N LEU A 138 8.25 -18.64 -13.98
CA LEU A 138 6.88 -18.12 -13.99
C LEU A 138 6.76 -16.83 -13.15
N LEU A 139 7.45 -16.75 -12.01
CA LEU A 139 7.50 -15.52 -11.19
C LEU A 139 8.13 -14.36 -11.97
N LEU A 140 9.19 -14.62 -12.74
CA LEU A 140 9.80 -13.62 -13.62
C LEU A 140 8.79 -13.08 -14.64
N LEU A 141 8.04 -13.97 -15.29
CA LEU A 141 6.98 -13.58 -16.25
C LEU A 141 5.83 -12.81 -15.56
N ILE A 142 5.47 -13.19 -14.32
CA ILE A 142 4.47 -12.48 -13.51
C ILE A 142 4.96 -11.06 -13.20
N ALA A 143 6.21 -10.88 -12.80
CA ALA A 143 6.78 -9.57 -12.51
C ALA A 143 6.80 -8.67 -13.76
N ILE A 144 7.23 -9.20 -14.91
CA ILE A 144 7.25 -8.50 -16.20
C ILE A 144 5.82 -8.11 -16.63
N SER A 145 4.88 -9.04 -16.56
CA SER A 145 3.48 -8.76 -16.92
C SER A 145 2.82 -7.76 -15.95
N GLY A 146 3.16 -7.81 -14.66
CA GLY A 146 2.72 -6.84 -13.65
C GLY A 146 3.23 -5.43 -13.95
N MET A 147 4.52 -5.31 -14.30
CA MET A 147 5.13 -4.04 -14.74
C MET A 147 4.43 -3.50 -15.99
N ALA A 148 4.19 -4.34 -17.00
CA ALA A 148 3.48 -3.96 -18.21
C ALA A 148 2.07 -3.44 -17.93
N LEU A 149 1.34 -4.08 -16.99
CA LEU A 149 0.01 -3.62 -16.56
C LEU A 149 0.05 -2.25 -15.88
N ILE A 150 1.05 -1.97 -15.06
CA ILE A 150 1.23 -0.65 -14.41
C ILE A 150 1.53 0.41 -15.47
N ILE A 151 2.46 0.15 -16.40
CA ILE A 151 2.82 1.08 -17.48
C ILE A 151 1.60 1.39 -18.36
N GLN A 152 0.84 0.37 -18.75
CA GLN A 152 -0.37 0.55 -19.55
C GLN A 152 -1.46 1.35 -18.82
N ARG A 153 -1.60 1.16 -17.49
CA ARG A 153 -2.55 1.92 -16.67
C ARG A 153 -2.15 3.39 -16.55
N GLN A 154 -0.85 3.68 -16.44
CA GLN A 154 -0.31 5.03 -16.33
C GLN A 154 -0.07 5.69 -17.70
N ARG A 155 -0.30 4.95 -18.80
CA ARG A 155 -0.13 5.38 -20.20
C ARG A 155 1.31 5.80 -20.60
N SER A 156 2.30 5.72 -19.67
CA SER A 156 3.69 6.05 -19.94
C SER A 156 4.63 5.45 -18.92
N ILE A 157 5.85 5.11 -19.34
CA ILE A 157 6.94 4.67 -18.45
C ILE A 157 7.34 5.80 -17.49
N SER A 158 7.41 7.05 -17.98
CA SER A 158 7.76 8.22 -17.16
C SER A 158 6.77 8.47 -16.02
N LYS A 159 5.52 8.01 -16.17
CA LYS A 159 4.47 8.13 -15.16
C LYS A 159 4.34 6.91 -14.23
N PHE A 160 5.30 5.96 -14.30
CA PHE A 160 5.25 4.72 -13.51
C PHE A 160 5.07 4.96 -12.01
N PHE A 161 5.69 6.01 -11.45
CA PHE A 161 5.62 6.36 -10.02
C PHE A 161 4.58 7.44 -9.67
N THR A 162 3.73 7.88 -10.59
CA THR A 162 2.69 8.88 -10.30
C THR A 162 1.63 8.35 -9.32
N LYS A 163 0.83 9.27 -8.74
CA LYS A 163 -0.22 8.90 -7.78
C LYS A 163 -1.16 7.83 -8.32
N VAL A 164 -1.47 6.84 -7.49
CA VAL A 164 -2.45 5.79 -7.77
C VAL A 164 -3.72 6.13 -7.03
N VAL A 165 -4.87 6.05 -7.72
CA VAL A 165 -6.17 6.26 -7.09
C VAL A 165 -6.46 5.13 -6.10
N LYS A 166 -6.79 5.50 -4.86
CA LYS A 166 -7.10 4.56 -3.77
C LYS A 166 -8.54 4.07 -3.91
N GLU A 167 -8.76 3.03 -4.70
CA GLU A 167 -10.09 2.44 -4.88
C GLU A 167 -10.49 1.54 -3.71
N TYR A 168 -9.65 0.59 -3.36
CA TYR A 168 -9.77 -0.26 -2.16
C TYR A 168 -8.41 -0.83 -1.76
N PHE A 169 -8.29 -1.25 -0.51
CA PHE A 169 -7.03 -1.64 0.13
C PHE A 169 -6.19 -2.62 -0.73
N ALA A 170 -6.74 -3.78 -1.09
CA ALA A 170 -5.98 -4.81 -1.79
C ALA A 170 -5.42 -4.34 -3.13
N GLN A 171 -6.19 -3.59 -3.94
CA GLN A 171 -5.72 -3.10 -5.24
C GLN A 171 -4.69 -1.99 -5.09
N TYR A 172 -4.93 -1.03 -4.19
CA TYR A 172 -4.02 0.08 -3.97
C TYR A 172 -2.65 -0.41 -3.52
N TYR A 173 -2.61 -1.23 -2.44
CA TYR A 173 -1.34 -1.72 -1.93
C TYR A 173 -0.67 -2.75 -2.84
N HIS A 174 -1.41 -3.57 -3.60
CA HIS A 174 -0.84 -4.43 -4.62
C HIS A 174 -0.01 -3.64 -5.65
N ILE A 175 -0.51 -2.48 -6.09
CA ILE A 175 0.21 -1.62 -7.05
C ILE A 175 1.38 -0.90 -6.37
N ILE A 176 1.18 -0.31 -5.19
CA ILE A 176 2.23 0.46 -4.50
C ILE A 176 3.39 -0.44 -4.10
N THR A 177 3.12 -1.56 -3.41
CA THR A 177 4.18 -2.49 -3.01
C THR A 177 4.79 -3.19 -4.22
N GLY A 178 4.00 -3.41 -5.30
CA GLY A 178 4.49 -3.92 -6.58
C GLY A 178 5.53 -3.02 -7.24
N ARG A 179 5.41 -1.71 -7.09
CA ARG A 179 6.43 -0.75 -7.57
C ARG A 179 7.70 -0.79 -6.73
N ILE A 180 7.55 -0.83 -5.41
CA ILE A 180 8.68 -0.79 -4.46
C ILE A 180 9.47 -2.10 -4.52
N MET A 181 8.78 -3.23 -4.52
CA MET A 181 9.39 -4.57 -4.49
C MET A 181 9.69 -5.16 -5.88
N LEU A 182 9.49 -4.39 -6.95
CA LEU A 182 9.72 -4.87 -8.32
C LEU A 182 11.16 -5.35 -8.52
N ILE A 183 12.15 -4.55 -8.12
CA ILE A 183 13.57 -4.87 -8.29
C ILE A 183 13.97 -6.09 -7.45
N PRO A 184 13.70 -6.17 -6.13
CA PRO A 184 14.00 -7.38 -5.35
C PRO A 184 13.33 -8.64 -5.91
N VAL A 185 12.06 -8.56 -6.30
CA VAL A 185 11.33 -9.72 -6.86
C VAL A 185 11.91 -10.16 -8.22
N LEU A 186 12.29 -9.21 -9.07
CA LEU A 186 12.96 -9.52 -10.35
C LEU A 186 14.31 -10.19 -10.11
N ILE A 187 15.10 -9.72 -9.16
CA ILE A 187 16.38 -10.33 -8.80
C ILE A 187 16.17 -11.76 -8.30
N ILE A 188 15.25 -11.98 -7.34
CA ILE A 188 14.93 -13.33 -6.83
C ILE A 188 14.53 -14.26 -7.98
N ALA A 189 13.63 -13.82 -8.84
CA ALA A 189 13.11 -14.63 -9.95
C ALA A 189 14.18 -14.93 -11.01
N LEU A 190 14.98 -13.93 -11.38
CA LEU A 190 16.06 -14.08 -12.36
C LEU A 190 17.16 -15.00 -11.86
N THR A 191 17.65 -14.77 -10.64
CA THR A 191 18.71 -15.56 -10.03
C THR A 191 18.27 -16.98 -9.75
N GLY A 192 17.03 -17.20 -9.25
CA GLY A 192 16.49 -18.52 -9.04
C GLY A 192 16.32 -19.30 -10.37
N THR A 193 15.93 -18.63 -11.45
CA THR A 193 15.87 -19.23 -12.78
C THR A 193 17.26 -19.60 -13.27
N TYR A 194 18.24 -18.68 -13.15
CA TYR A 194 19.62 -18.93 -13.55
C TYR A 194 20.25 -20.10 -12.80
N LEU A 195 20.12 -20.14 -11.47
CA LEU A 195 20.64 -21.24 -10.64
C LEU A 195 20.02 -22.60 -11.02
N SER A 196 18.73 -22.61 -11.39
CA SER A 196 18.10 -23.82 -11.90
C SER A 196 18.67 -24.25 -13.25
N MET A 197 18.89 -23.30 -14.18
CA MET A 197 19.49 -23.56 -15.50
C MET A 197 20.93 -24.09 -15.36
N ALA A 198 21.73 -23.49 -14.49
CA ALA A 198 23.10 -23.92 -14.19
C ALA A 198 23.09 -25.36 -13.62
N ARG A 199 22.20 -25.68 -12.69
CA ARG A 199 22.07 -27.03 -12.12
C ARG A 199 21.79 -28.11 -13.15
N PHE A 200 20.98 -27.82 -14.17
CA PHE A 200 20.65 -28.74 -15.24
C PHE A 200 21.64 -28.69 -16.42
N LYS A 201 22.82 -28.09 -16.21
CA LYS A 201 23.91 -28.02 -17.19
C LYS A 201 23.49 -27.44 -18.55
N LEU A 202 22.53 -26.50 -18.53
CA LEU A 202 22.12 -25.80 -19.76
C LEU A 202 23.21 -24.84 -20.28
N PHE A 203 24.22 -24.58 -19.47
CA PHE A 203 25.45 -23.87 -19.85
C PHE A 203 26.63 -24.85 -19.93
N PRO A 204 27.62 -24.59 -20.79
CA PRO A 204 28.82 -25.44 -20.87
C PRO A 204 29.52 -25.52 -19.50
N GLU A 205 29.77 -26.70 -19.02
CA GLU A 205 30.63 -26.92 -17.85
C GLU A 205 32.10 -26.71 -18.29
N HIS A 206 32.75 -25.81 -17.63
CA HIS A 206 34.19 -25.68 -17.70
C HIS A 206 34.74 -26.05 -16.32
N LYS A 207 35.43 -27.18 -16.25
CA LYS A 207 36.28 -27.47 -15.09
C LYS A 207 37.55 -26.65 -15.20
N ALA A 208 37.99 -26.11 -14.08
CA ALA A 208 39.33 -25.52 -13.98
C ALA A 208 40.34 -26.71 -14.04
N GLU A 209 40.93 -26.97 -15.20
CA GLU A 209 41.95 -28.01 -15.35
C GLU A 209 43.32 -27.32 -15.38
N HIS A 210 44.12 -27.59 -14.37
CA HIS A 210 45.52 -27.19 -14.36
C HIS A 210 46.33 -28.09 -15.26
N LYS A 211 47.27 -27.51 -16.02
CA LYS A 211 48.22 -28.26 -16.83
C LYS A 211 49.18 -29.03 -15.90
N GLU A 212 49.71 -30.17 -16.39
CA GLU A 212 50.80 -30.86 -15.68
C GLU A 212 51.92 -29.88 -15.33
N ILE A 213 52.33 -29.90 -14.08
CA ILE A 213 53.38 -29.04 -13.57
C ILE A 213 54.68 -29.75 -13.71
N GLU A 214 55.60 -29.18 -14.50
CA GLU A 214 56.99 -29.70 -14.60
C GLU A 214 57.72 -29.39 -13.27
N VAL A 215 58.16 -30.40 -12.59
CA VAL A 215 58.96 -30.28 -11.37
C VAL A 215 60.37 -29.77 -11.76
N PRO A 216 60.84 -28.66 -11.22
CA PRO A 216 62.20 -28.21 -11.50
C PRO A 216 63.26 -29.20 -10.99
N ASN A 217 64.24 -29.52 -11.84
CA ASN A 217 65.38 -30.43 -11.48
C ASN A 217 66.35 -29.83 -10.46
N GLU A 218 66.19 -28.57 -10.09
CA GLU A 218 67.05 -27.86 -9.10
C GLU A 218 66.33 -27.73 -7.79
N GLU A 219 67.00 -27.96 -6.65
CA GLU A 219 66.46 -27.69 -5.33
C GLU A 219 66.10 -26.22 -5.16
N PRO A 220 64.85 -25.87 -4.90
CA PRO A 220 64.41 -24.48 -4.81
C PRO A 220 65.04 -23.81 -3.55
N ILE A 221 65.44 -22.54 -3.70
CA ILE A 221 65.89 -21.74 -2.56
C ILE A 221 64.65 -21.43 -1.71
N LYS A 222 64.58 -21.99 -0.49
CA LYS A 222 63.48 -21.77 0.45
C LYS A 222 63.43 -20.29 0.86
N GLN A 223 62.31 -19.64 0.61
CA GLN A 223 61.99 -18.29 1.11
C GLN A 223 61.04 -18.36 2.30
N ASN A 224 61.10 -17.34 3.14
CA ASN A 224 60.11 -17.23 4.22
C ASN A 224 58.74 -16.95 3.62
N ILE A 225 57.70 -17.67 4.08
CA ILE A 225 56.32 -17.53 3.61
C ILE A 225 55.81 -16.07 3.72
N ALA A 226 56.23 -15.36 4.78
CA ALA A 226 55.93 -13.95 4.98
C ALA A 226 56.48 -13.05 3.82
N ASP A 227 57.49 -13.51 3.10
CA ASP A 227 58.14 -12.79 2.04
C ASP A 227 57.61 -13.13 0.63
N PHE A 228 56.71 -14.11 0.53
CA PHE A 228 56.09 -14.46 -0.74
C PHE A 228 55.36 -13.26 -1.34
N THR A 229 55.87 -12.74 -2.44
CA THR A 229 55.28 -11.56 -3.13
C THR A 229 53.80 -11.76 -3.45
N LEU A 230 53.43 -12.99 -3.83
CA LEU A 230 52.05 -13.33 -4.11
C LEU A 230 51.18 -13.17 -2.84
N PHE A 231 51.60 -13.71 -1.72
CA PHE A 231 50.83 -13.69 -0.45
C PHE A 231 50.76 -12.29 0.18
N LYS A 232 51.73 -11.40 -0.09
CA LYS A 232 51.69 -10.00 0.29
C LYS A 232 50.61 -9.23 -0.48
N ASN A 233 50.28 -9.66 -1.70
CA ASN A 233 49.33 -8.98 -2.58
C ASN A 233 47.93 -9.57 -2.50
N ILE A 234 47.72 -10.79 -2.01
CA ILE A 234 46.40 -11.41 -1.89
C ILE A 234 45.79 -11.13 -0.52
N LYS A 235 44.63 -10.49 -0.54
CA LYS A 235 43.85 -10.22 0.67
C LYS A 235 43.00 -11.44 1.04
N LEU A 236 42.76 -11.69 2.33
CA LEU A 236 41.87 -12.76 2.80
C LEU A 236 40.45 -12.66 2.22
N ALA A 237 39.98 -11.45 1.98
CA ALA A 237 38.67 -11.20 1.40
C ALA A 237 38.49 -11.82 0.00
N ASP A 238 39.58 -12.00 -0.75
CA ASP A 238 39.58 -12.57 -2.10
C ASP A 238 39.76 -14.10 -2.09
N VAL A 239 40.16 -14.69 -0.93
CA VAL A 239 40.41 -16.11 -0.77
C VAL A 239 39.11 -16.85 -0.44
N LYS A 240 38.84 -17.95 -1.11
CA LYS A 240 37.79 -18.92 -0.76
C LYS A 240 38.35 -20.10 0.03
N LYS A 241 39.53 -20.60 -0.38
CA LYS A 241 40.15 -21.75 0.21
C LYS A 241 41.64 -21.77 -0.12
N ILE A 242 42.45 -22.20 0.82
CA ILE A 242 43.83 -22.57 0.59
C ILE A 242 44.09 -23.96 1.20
N GLU A 243 44.55 -24.88 0.38
CA GLU A 243 45.02 -26.20 0.80
C GLU A 243 46.53 -26.16 0.90
N PHE A 244 47.02 -26.66 2.00
CA PHE A 244 48.46 -26.66 2.32
C PHE A 244 49.12 -27.94 1.82
N PRO A 245 50.39 -27.88 1.38
CA PRO A 245 51.18 -29.08 1.10
C PRO A 245 51.23 -29.97 2.32
N PHE A 246 51.12 -31.28 2.15
CA PHE A 246 51.14 -32.25 3.22
C PHE A 246 52.58 -32.59 3.66
N ALA A 247 53.55 -32.50 2.77
CA ALA A 247 54.96 -32.76 3.05
C ALA A 247 55.84 -31.66 2.43
N GLU A 248 57.11 -31.55 2.91
CA GLU A 248 58.14 -30.73 2.27
C GLU A 248 58.72 -31.48 1.04
N ASP A 249 57.87 -31.67 0.03
CA ASP A 249 58.20 -32.36 -1.22
C ASP A 249 58.05 -31.42 -2.40
N PRO A 250 58.99 -31.34 -3.36
CA PRO A 250 58.87 -30.49 -4.56
C PRO A 250 57.63 -30.78 -5.42
N GLU A 251 56.97 -31.90 -5.24
CA GLU A 251 55.72 -32.26 -5.94
C GLU A 251 54.46 -31.81 -5.19
N GLU A 252 54.62 -31.21 -4.01
CA GLU A 252 53.54 -30.71 -3.18
C GLU A 252 53.42 -29.15 -3.27
N TYR A 253 52.22 -28.63 -3.38
CA TYR A 253 51.97 -27.21 -3.66
C TYR A 253 50.86 -26.65 -2.77
N TYR A 254 50.86 -25.31 -2.59
CA TYR A 254 49.65 -24.63 -2.14
C TYR A 254 48.63 -24.60 -3.26
N ASN A 255 47.42 -25.10 -2.99
CA ASN A 255 46.27 -24.94 -3.90
C ASN A 255 45.39 -23.80 -3.40
N LEU A 256 45.41 -22.68 -4.11
CA LEU A 256 44.76 -21.46 -3.68
C LEU A 256 43.55 -21.16 -4.58
N LYS A 257 42.34 -21.26 -4.02
CA LYS A 257 41.08 -20.92 -4.66
C LYS A 257 40.69 -19.49 -4.28
N LEU A 258 40.69 -18.61 -5.26
CA LEU A 258 40.25 -17.23 -5.10
C LEU A 258 38.80 -17.07 -5.58
N SER A 259 38.24 -15.89 -5.46
CA SER A 259 36.87 -15.58 -5.90
C SER A 259 36.69 -15.66 -7.42
N ASN A 260 37.75 -15.50 -8.21
CA ASN A 260 37.70 -15.44 -9.69
C ASN A 260 38.66 -16.40 -10.42
N ARG A 261 39.55 -17.08 -9.72
CA ARG A 261 40.57 -17.96 -10.29
C ARG A 261 41.11 -18.97 -9.28
N GLU A 262 41.81 -20.01 -9.77
CA GLU A 262 42.61 -20.93 -8.97
C GLU A 262 44.08 -20.78 -9.33
N LEU A 263 44.92 -20.89 -8.30
CA LEU A 263 46.37 -20.81 -8.43
C LEU A 263 47.00 -22.05 -7.75
N ILE A 264 48.00 -22.64 -8.43
CA ILE A 264 48.92 -23.56 -7.81
C ILE A 264 50.21 -22.82 -7.56
N VAL A 265 50.68 -22.84 -6.31
CA VAL A 265 51.80 -22.02 -5.83
C VAL A 265 52.85 -22.90 -5.22
N ASP A 266 54.08 -22.72 -5.67
CA ASP A 266 55.24 -23.45 -5.18
C ASP A 266 55.46 -23.15 -3.66
N GLN A 267 55.62 -24.25 -2.88
CA GLN A 267 55.67 -24.16 -1.42
C GLN A 267 56.94 -23.52 -0.89
N PHE A 268 58.05 -23.50 -1.67
CA PHE A 268 59.36 -23.02 -1.24
C PHE A 268 59.61 -21.56 -1.67
N THR A 269 59.15 -21.17 -2.84
CA THR A 269 59.44 -19.87 -3.45
C THR A 269 58.24 -18.92 -3.53
N GLY A 270 57.02 -19.42 -3.32
CA GLY A 270 55.80 -18.66 -3.49
C GLY A 270 55.50 -18.23 -4.94
N LYS A 271 56.17 -18.85 -5.95
CA LYS A 271 55.92 -18.60 -7.36
C LYS A 271 54.62 -19.29 -7.81
N VAL A 272 53.87 -18.64 -8.68
CA VAL A 272 52.71 -19.24 -9.30
C VAL A 272 53.20 -20.24 -10.37
N LEU A 273 52.86 -21.50 -10.20
CA LEU A 273 53.15 -22.59 -11.14
C LEU A 273 52.05 -22.75 -12.19
N SER A 274 50.80 -22.55 -11.79
CA SER A 274 49.69 -22.62 -12.69
C SER A 274 48.57 -21.66 -12.25
N GLU A 275 47.91 -21.01 -13.21
CA GLU A 275 46.79 -20.12 -12.99
C GLU A 275 45.63 -20.48 -13.94
N VAL A 276 44.44 -20.64 -13.40
CA VAL A 276 43.22 -20.93 -14.19
C VAL A 276 42.12 -19.98 -13.79
N ASN A 277 41.71 -19.10 -14.72
CA ASN A 277 40.61 -18.18 -14.49
C ASN A 277 39.26 -18.90 -14.58
N TYR A 278 38.34 -18.57 -13.69
CA TYR A 278 36.97 -19.09 -13.74
C TYR A 278 36.19 -18.54 -14.93
N PRO A 279 35.42 -19.39 -15.62
CA PRO A 279 34.56 -18.95 -16.71
C PRO A 279 33.45 -18.03 -16.17
N THR A 280 32.99 -17.13 -17.03
CA THR A 280 31.94 -16.15 -16.69
C THR A 280 30.66 -16.83 -16.18
N THR A 281 30.34 -18.04 -16.65
CA THR A 281 29.19 -18.81 -16.20
C THR A 281 29.27 -19.18 -14.72
N LEU A 282 30.45 -19.59 -14.23
CA LEU A 282 30.68 -19.91 -12.81
C LEU A 282 30.62 -18.63 -11.94
N LEU A 283 31.20 -17.52 -12.43
CA LEU A 283 31.12 -16.24 -11.74
C LEU A 283 29.68 -15.73 -11.61
N LEU A 284 28.87 -15.89 -12.67
CA LEU A 284 27.45 -15.54 -12.65
C LEU A 284 26.64 -16.49 -11.74
N GLU A 285 27.02 -17.77 -11.64
CA GLU A 285 26.37 -18.70 -10.71
C GLU A 285 26.62 -18.29 -9.25
N ASN A 286 27.87 -17.97 -8.90
CA ASN A 286 28.23 -17.49 -7.57
C ASN A 286 27.51 -16.16 -7.25
N LEU A 287 27.51 -15.21 -8.18
CA LEU A 287 26.80 -13.93 -8.01
C LEU A 287 25.31 -14.16 -7.86
N SER A 288 24.71 -15.05 -8.66
CA SER A 288 23.29 -15.38 -8.56
C SER A 288 22.96 -16.04 -7.22
N LEU A 289 23.84 -16.89 -6.70
CA LEU A 289 23.66 -17.49 -5.39
C LEU A 289 23.73 -16.43 -4.27
N ASP A 290 24.67 -15.52 -4.33
CA ASP A 290 24.82 -14.44 -3.36
C ASP A 290 23.61 -13.50 -3.37
N LEU A 291 23.13 -13.09 -4.53
CA LEU A 291 21.96 -12.25 -4.70
C LEU A 291 20.67 -12.98 -4.30
N HIS A 292 20.54 -14.27 -4.59
CA HIS A 292 19.34 -15.05 -4.29
C HIS A 292 19.19 -15.35 -2.80
N THR A 293 20.30 -15.64 -2.11
CA THR A 293 20.27 -16.05 -0.70
C THR A 293 20.46 -14.87 0.28
N GLY A 294 21.04 -13.77 -0.18
CA GLY A 294 21.41 -12.64 0.70
C GLY A 294 22.56 -12.94 1.64
N ARG A 295 23.25 -14.08 1.47
CA ARG A 295 24.28 -14.60 2.40
C ARG A 295 25.50 -13.67 2.56
N THR A 296 25.75 -12.75 1.61
CA THR A 296 26.89 -11.82 1.66
C THR A 296 26.58 -10.51 2.36
N ASN A 297 25.29 -10.08 2.44
CA ASN A 297 24.92 -8.79 2.98
C ASN A 297 23.64 -8.86 3.82
N ILE A 298 23.72 -8.43 5.09
CA ILE A 298 22.60 -8.48 6.04
C ILE A 298 21.39 -7.62 5.60
N ILE A 299 21.66 -6.43 5.06
CA ILE A 299 20.59 -5.53 4.60
C ILE A 299 19.85 -6.18 3.41
N TRP A 300 20.60 -6.78 2.49
CA TRP A 300 20.03 -7.47 1.34
C TRP A 300 19.22 -8.71 1.78
N ALA A 301 19.69 -9.50 2.75
CA ALA A 301 18.92 -10.61 3.32
C ALA A 301 17.58 -10.15 3.91
N ILE A 302 17.56 -9.03 4.63
CA ILE A 302 16.33 -8.43 5.18
C ILE A 302 15.39 -8.00 4.04
N ILE A 303 15.90 -7.34 2.99
CA ILE A 303 15.12 -6.94 1.82
C ILE A 303 14.49 -8.17 1.14
N LEU A 304 15.24 -9.27 0.98
CA LEU A 304 14.73 -10.52 0.41
C LEU A 304 13.62 -11.13 1.29
N GLY A 305 13.79 -11.13 2.61
CA GLY A 305 12.75 -11.58 3.55
C GLY A 305 11.45 -10.76 3.41
N ILE A 306 11.57 -9.43 3.32
CA ILE A 306 10.42 -8.53 3.07
C ILE A 306 9.80 -8.81 1.69
N ALA A 307 10.60 -9.06 0.65
CA ALA A 307 10.12 -9.40 -0.67
C ALA A 307 9.34 -10.73 -0.68
N CYS A 308 9.80 -11.75 0.06
CA CYS A 308 9.08 -13.01 0.26
C CYS A 308 7.71 -12.79 0.92
N LEU A 309 7.63 -12.00 1.99
CA LEU A 309 6.37 -11.64 2.64
C LEU A 309 5.46 -10.84 1.69
N ASN A 310 6.03 -9.99 0.85
CA ASN A 310 5.28 -9.22 -0.13
C ASN A 310 4.71 -10.11 -1.25
N ILE A 311 5.40 -11.17 -1.67
CA ILE A 311 4.86 -12.16 -2.62
C ILE A 311 3.61 -12.84 -2.03
N LEU A 312 3.61 -13.20 -0.75
CA LEU A 312 2.42 -13.72 -0.07
C LEU A 312 1.25 -12.72 -0.11
N PHE A 313 1.56 -11.44 0.15
CA PHE A 313 0.56 -10.37 0.02
C PHE A 313 0.05 -10.23 -1.42
N PHE A 314 0.90 -10.37 -2.44
CA PHE A 314 0.47 -10.33 -3.85
C PHE A 314 -0.48 -11.46 -4.20
N ILE A 315 -0.25 -12.66 -3.70
CA ILE A 315 -1.16 -13.79 -3.89
C ILE A 315 -2.52 -13.48 -3.25
N TYR A 316 -2.54 -13.08 -1.98
CA TYR A 316 -3.78 -12.69 -1.28
C TYR A 316 -4.53 -11.56 -2.00
N SER A 317 -3.85 -10.48 -2.33
CA SER A 317 -4.46 -9.30 -2.95
C SER A 317 -4.91 -9.60 -4.39
N GLY A 318 -4.15 -10.38 -5.17
CA GLY A 318 -4.50 -10.82 -6.52
C GLY A 318 -5.78 -11.65 -6.55
N PHE A 319 -5.93 -12.62 -5.63
CA PHE A 319 -7.18 -13.38 -5.48
C PHE A 319 -8.35 -12.46 -5.07
N THR A 320 -8.14 -11.55 -4.11
CA THR A 320 -9.17 -10.60 -3.68
C THR A 320 -9.64 -9.70 -4.83
N ILE A 321 -8.72 -9.19 -5.65
CA ILE A 321 -9.03 -8.39 -6.84
C ILE A 321 -9.85 -9.20 -7.85
N THR A 322 -9.44 -10.44 -8.10
CA THR A 322 -10.09 -11.33 -9.07
C THR A 322 -11.49 -11.73 -8.63
N LEU A 323 -11.68 -12.10 -7.35
CA LEU A 323 -12.98 -12.48 -6.80
C LEU A 323 -13.96 -11.30 -6.83
N LYS A 324 -13.51 -10.09 -6.48
CA LYS A 324 -14.37 -8.89 -6.59
C LYS A 324 -14.82 -8.62 -8.02
N ARG A 325 -13.94 -8.81 -9.01
CA ARG A 325 -14.32 -8.66 -10.44
C ARG A 325 -15.30 -9.73 -10.92
N ARG A 326 -15.16 -10.98 -10.46
CA ARG A 326 -16.13 -12.04 -10.80
C ARG A 326 -17.50 -11.79 -10.21
N ALA A 327 -17.58 -11.24 -8.99
CA ALA A 327 -18.83 -10.91 -8.32
C ALA A 327 -19.65 -9.81 -9.05
N THR A 328 -19.03 -9.04 -9.96
CA THR A 328 -19.71 -8.02 -10.79
C THR A 328 -20.09 -8.52 -12.19
N LYS A 329 -19.83 -9.79 -12.51
CA LYS A 329 -20.18 -10.35 -13.82
C LYS A 329 -21.65 -10.77 -13.83
N ILE A 330 -22.47 -9.98 -14.54
CA ILE A 330 -23.89 -10.27 -14.72
C ILE A 330 -24.06 -11.35 -15.82
N LYS A 331 -24.95 -12.31 -15.58
CA LYS A 331 -25.31 -13.33 -16.57
C LYS A 331 -26.55 -12.87 -17.33
N ASN A 332 -26.41 -12.68 -18.64
CA ASN A 332 -27.55 -12.43 -19.52
C ASN A 332 -28.30 -13.74 -19.82
N LYS A 333 -29.63 -13.69 -19.76
CA LYS A 333 -30.48 -14.81 -20.14
C LYS A 333 -30.69 -14.89 -21.67
N HIS A 334 -30.60 -13.75 -22.35
CA HIS A 334 -30.82 -13.62 -23.78
C HIS A 334 -29.55 -13.25 -24.53
N LYS A 335 -29.51 -13.49 -25.82
CA LYS A 335 -28.41 -13.08 -26.70
C LYS A 335 -28.58 -11.62 -27.13
N THR A 336 -27.51 -10.95 -27.49
CA THR A 336 -27.51 -9.55 -27.96
C THR A 336 -28.46 -9.33 -29.14
N LYS A 337 -28.51 -10.27 -30.09
CA LYS A 337 -29.33 -10.21 -31.29
C LYS A 337 -30.85 -10.26 -31.05
N ASP A 338 -31.28 -10.69 -29.86
CA ASP A 338 -32.70 -10.84 -29.52
C ASP A 338 -33.20 -9.76 -28.58
N ALA A 339 -32.33 -8.95 -28.03
CA ALA A 339 -32.65 -7.95 -27.04
C ALA A 339 -33.21 -6.67 -27.64
N GLU A 340 -34.32 -6.18 -27.06
CA GLU A 340 -34.94 -4.91 -27.38
C GLU A 340 -34.35 -3.75 -26.55
N PHE A 341 -33.89 -4.03 -25.34
CA PHE A 341 -33.29 -3.07 -24.43
C PHE A 341 -31.83 -3.44 -24.20
N ILE A 342 -30.93 -2.60 -24.65
CA ILE A 342 -29.47 -2.78 -24.46
C ILE A 342 -28.98 -1.82 -23.38
N LEU A 343 -28.45 -2.37 -22.31
CA LEU A 343 -27.85 -1.61 -21.21
C LEU A 343 -26.34 -1.68 -21.32
N LEU A 344 -25.68 -0.57 -21.65
CA LEU A 344 -24.22 -0.50 -21.75
C LEU A 344 -23.63 0.25 -20.56
N VAL A 345 -22.64 -0.36 -19.92
CA VAL A 345 -22.12 0.14 -18.65
C VAL A 345 -20.65 0.49 -18.74
N GLY A 346 -20.33 1.76 -18.43
CA GLY A 346 -18.98 2.29 -18.21
C GLY A 346 -18.70 2.45 -16.72
N THR A 347 -17.75 1.68 -16.19
CA THR A 347 -17.43 1.72 -14.75
C THR A 347 -16.00 1.25 -14.49
N GLU A 348 -15.31 1.91 -13.60
CA GLU A 348 -13.97 1.45 -13.15
C GLU A 348 -14.09 0.39 -12.06
N ASN A 349 -15.00 0.58 -11.11
CA ASN A 349 -15.12 -0.22 -9.88
C ASN A 349 -16.38 -1.09 -9.80
N GLY A 350 -17.13 -1.22 -10.89
CA GLY A 350 -18.38 -1.98 -10.93
C GLY A 350 -19.56 -1.30 -10.22
N SER A 351 -19.40 -0.10 -9.68
CA SER A 351 -20.46 0.57 -8.91
C SER A 351 -21.67 0.96 -9.77
N THR A 352 -21.43 1.36 -11.02
CA THR A 352 -22.47 1.74 -11.99
C THR A 352 -23.24 0.52 -12.46
N PHE A 353 -22.61 -0.68 -12.50
CA PHE A 353 -23.29 -1.93 -12.84
C PHE A 353 -24.49 -2.21 -11.95
N ARG A 354 -24.44 -1.86 -10.67
CA ARG A 354 -25.55 -2.09 -9.73
C ARG A 354 -26.82 -1.39 -10.16
N PHE A 355 -26.72 -0.16 -10.63
CA PHE A 355 -27.87 0.61 -11.11
C PHE A 355 -28.42 0.02 -12.40
N ALA A 356 -27.56 -0.27 -13.36
CA ALA A 356 -27.95 -0.89 -14.62
C ALA A 356 -28.55 -2.29 -14.42
N ASP A 357 -27.97 -3.10 -13.52
CA ASP A 357 -28.51 -4.43 -13.19
C ASP A 357 -29.89 -4.34 -12.54
N ALA A 358 -30.11 -3.39 -11.64
CA ALA A 358 -31.43 -3.20 -11.04
C ALA A 358 -32.51 -2.86 -12.10
N ILE A 359 -32.18 -2.08 -13.12
CA ILE A 359 -33.08 -1.83 -14.25
C ILE A 359 -33.25 -3.09 -15.11
N HIS A 360 -32.15 -3.78 -15.41
CA HIS A 360 -32.15 -5.03 -16.18
C HIS A 360 -33.07 -6.10 -15.55
N GLN A 361 -32.99 -6.30 -14.22
CA GLN A 361 -33.83 -7.24 -13.49
C GLN A 361 -35.30 -6.84 -13.52
N GLN A 362 -35.61 -5.54 -13.40
CA GLN A 362 -37.00 -5.05 -13.47
C GLN A 362 -37.61 -5.19 -14.88
N LEU A 363 -36.83 -4.91 -15.93
CA LEU A 363 -37.27 -5.16 -17.32
C LEU A 363 -37.58 -6.65 -17.55
N HIS A 364 -36.69 -7.54 -17.02
CA HIS A 364 -36.96 -8.98 -17.12
C HIS A 364 -38.20 -9.42 -16.34
N ALA A 365 -38.44 -8.87 -15.15
CA ALA A 365 -39.64 -9.17 -14.34
C ALA A 365 -40.94 -8.82 -15.07
N GLN A 366 -40.88 -7.84 -15.98
CA GLN A 366 -41.99 -7.44 -16.83
C GLN A 366 -42.00 -8.14 -18.21
N GLY A 367 -41.25 -9.21 -18.39
CA GLY A 367 -41.18 -9.97 -19.62
C GLY A 367 -40.46 -9.27 -20.80
N LYS A 368 -39.73 -8.17 -20.52
CA LYS A 368 -38.98 -7.44 -21.57
C LYS A 368 -37.62 -8.13 -21.80
N VAL A 369 -37.23 -8.22 -23.07
CA VAL A 369 -35.94 -8.82 -23.45
C VAL A 369 -34.85 -7.77 -23.38
N SER A 370 -34.04 -7.82 -22.34
CA SER A 370 -32.91 -6.90 -22.14
C SER A 370 -31.56 -7.62 -22.08
N TYR A 371 -30.51 -6.90 -22.45
CA TYR A 371 -29.12 -7.37 -22.44
C TYR A 371 -28.24 -6.30 -21.82
N ILE A 372 -27.35 -6.72 -20.90
CA ILE A 372 -26.41 -5.82 -20.22
C ILE A 372 -24.97 -6.17 -20.57
N ALA A 373 -24.17 -5.18 -20.96
CA ALA A 373 -22.77 -5.35 -21.34
C ALA A 373 -21.89 -4.15 -20.92
N GLN A 374 -20.59 -4.30 -21.09
CA GLN A 374 -19.64 -3.18 -20.93
C GLN A 374 -19.65 -2.31 -22.20
N LEU A 375 -19.38 -1.00 -22.06
CA LEU A 375 -19.32 -0.08 -23.20
C LEU A 375 -18.30 -0.50 -24.28
N ASN A 376 -17.18 -1.11 -23.91
CA ASN A 376 -16.22 -1.65 -24.89
C ASN A 376 -16.68 -2.91 -25.63
N GLN A 377 -17.88 -3.42 -25.31
CA GLN A 377 -18.54 -4.53 -25.99
C GLN A 377 -19.67 -4.05 -26.92
N TYR A 378 -19.71 -2.75 -27.19
CA TYR A 378 -20.65 -2.20 -28.14
C TYR A 378 -20.50 -2.88 -29.52
N GLU A 379 -21.63 -3.31 -30.08
CA GLU A 379 -21.73 -3.98 -31.37
C GLU A 379 -23.05 -3.60 -32.08
N ILE A 380 -23.36 -4.21 -33.21
CA ILE A 380 -24.65 -4.00 -33.91
C ILE A 380 -25.72 -4.85 -33.20
N TYR A 381 -26.83 -4.21 -32.85
CA TYR A 381 -27.98 -4.78 -32.13
C TYR A 381 -29.22 -4.87 -33.03
N PRO A 382 -29.48 -5.97 -33.72
CA PRO A 382 -30.49 -6.05 -34.80
C PRO A 382 -31.95 -5.78 -34.39
N LYS A 383 -32.29 -5.98 -33.10
CA LYS A 383 -33.65 -5.83 -32.58
C LYS A 383 -33.78 -4.74 -31.51
N ALA A 384 -32.70 -4.01 -31.24
CA ALA A 384 -32.69 -3.02 -30.16
C ALA A 384 -33.62 -1.84 -30.48
N LYS A 385 -34.51 -1.51 -29.57
CA LYS A 385 -35.37 -0.32 -29.59
C LYS A 385 -34.79 0.78 -28.70
N HIS A 386 -34.17 0.40 -27.60
CA HIS A 386 -33.58 1.31 -26.60
C HIS A 386 -32.16 0.95 -26.27
N LEU A 387 -31.28 1.96 -26.29
CA LEU A 387 -29.91 1.91 -25.90
C LEU A 387 -29.73 2.74 -24.62
N LEU A 388 -29.58 2.09 -23.48
CA LEU A 388 -29.45 2.72 -22.18
C LEU A 388 -27.96 2.74 -21.76
N ILE A 389 -27.37 3.91 -21.67
CA ILE A 389 -25.98 4.10 -21.34
C ILE A 389 -25.82 4.53 -19.87
N PHE A 390 -25.15 3.74 -19.08
CA PHE A 390 -24.83 4.03 -17.68
C PHE A 390 -23.32 4.19 -17.57
N THR A 391 -22.80 5.40 -17.43
CA THR A 391 -21.35 5.58 -17.42
C THR A 391 -20.86 6.49 -16.31
N SER A 392 -19.73 6.13 -15.69
CA SER A 392 -19.01 7.00 -14.77
C SER A 392 -17.89 7.75 -15.48
N THR A 393 -17.57 8.93 -14.99
CA THR A 393 -16.37 9.68 -15.36
C THR A 393 -15.26 9.34 -14.39
N TYR A 394 -14.01 9.21 -14.87
CA TYR A 394 -12.87 8.85 -14.06
C TYR A 394 -11.72 9.85 -14.23
N GLY A 395 -10.96 10.10 -13.18
CA GLY A 395 -9.81 11.02 -13.22
C GLY A 395 -10.21 12.45 -13.61
N LEU A 396 -9.53 13.00 -14.59
CA LEU A 396 -9.73 14.34 -15.15
C LEU A 396 -10.64 14.26 -16.41
N GLY A 397 -11.90 13.85 -16.25
CA GLY A 397 -12.84 13.72 -17.37
C GLY A 397 -12.71 12.44 -18.20
N ASP A 398 -11.82 11.51 -17.83
CA ASP A 398 -11.47 10.32 -18.61
C ASP A 398 -12.56 9.24 -18.61
N PRO A 399 -12.65 8.42 -19.68
CA PRO A 399 -13.50 7.23 -19.73
C PRO A 399 -13.00 6.16 -18.75
N PRO A 400 -13.89 5.37 -18.14
CA PRO A 400 -13.51 4.16 -17.41
C PRO A 400 -12.78 3.16 -18.32
N SER A 401 -11.95 2.30 -17.75
CA SER A 401 -11.15 1.32 -18.51
C SER A 401 -11.97 0.39 -19.39
N ASN A 402 -13.23 0.13 -19.04
CA ASN A 402 -14.16 -0.68 -19.81
C ASN A 402 -15.03 0.11 -20.80
N ALA A 403 -14.72 1.41 -21.00
CA ALA A 403 -15.43 2.31 -21.90
C ALA A 403 -14.50 3.10 -22.86
N ASN A 404 -13.20 2.92 -22.78
CA ASN A 404 -12.20 3.73 -23.49
C ASN A 404 -12.17 3.52 -25.02
N LYS A 405 -12.93 2.56 -25.55
CA LYS A 405 -13.02 2.28 -26.99
C LYS A 405 -14.36 2.64 -27.59
N VAL A 406 -15.35 2.99 -26.76
CA VAL A 406 -16.75 3.11 -27.21
C VAL A 406 -16.92 4.17 -28.29
N MET A 407 -16.21 5.29 -28.24
CA MET A 407 -16.28 6.35 -29.26
C MET A 407 -15.92 5.85 -30.65
N GLN A 408 -14.87 5.05 -30.76
CA GLN A 408 -14.44 4.41 -32.00
C GLN A 408 -15.40 3.30 -32.43
N LEU A 409 -15.96 2.55 -31.48
CA LEU A 409 -16.89 1.47 -31.77
C LEU A 409 -18.22 1.97 -32.30
N ILE A 410 -18.74 3.12 -31.82
CA ILE A 410 -19.95 3.77 -32.32
C ILE A 410 -19.75 4.15 -33.79
N GLU A 411 -18.61 4.69 -34.19
CA GLU A 411 -18.31 5.02 -35.58
C GLU A 411 -18.15 3.78 -36.47
N LYS A 412 -17.46 2.76 -35.94
CA LYS A 412 -17.14 1.54 -36.69
C LYS A 412 -18.37 0.65 -36.91
N HIS A 413 -19.32 0.68 -35.97
CA HIS A 413 -20.50 -0.18 -35.96
C HIS A 413 -21.79 0.63 -35.86
N PRO A 414 -22.14 1.45 -36.89
CA PRO A 414 -23.41 2.16 -36.91
C PRO A 414 -24.57 1.16 -36.91
N GLN A 415 -25.66 1.50 -36.22
CA GLN A 415 -26.85 0.64 -36.19
C GLN A 415 -27.59 0.72 -37.52
N LYS A 416 -28.25 -0.38 -37.89
CA LYS A 416 -28.92 -0.49 -39.18
C LYS A 416 -30.36 0.08 -39.21
N HIS A 417 -30.89 0.45 -38.03
CA HIS A 417 -32.22 1.01 -37.84
C HIS A 417 -32.15 2.06 -36.73
N GLN A 418 -33.21 2.86 -36.62
CA GLN A 418 -33.27 3.91 -35.61
C GLN A 418 -33.45 3.32 -34.23
N ILE A 419 -32.66 3.79 -33.28
CA ILE A 419 -32.66 3.36 -31.88
C ILE A 419 -32.77 4.59 -30.98
N ASN A 420 -33.67 4.52 -30.01
CA ASN A 420 -33.81 5.50 -28.95
C ASN A 420 -32.66 5.34 -27.93
N PHE A 421 -31.89 6.38 -27.67
CA PHE A 421 -30.84 6.30 -26.65
C PHE A 421 -31.10 7.20 -25.44
N SER A 422 -30.61 6.79 -24.31
CA SER A 422 -30.62 7.57 -23.05
C SER A 422 -29.29 7.42 -22.36
N VAL A 423 -28.67 8.53 -21.92
CA VAL A 423 -27.40 8.53 -21.24
C VAL A 423 -27.59 8.97 -19.78
N LEU A 424 -27.02 8.20 -18.87
CA LEU A 424 -26.97 8.51 -17.44
C LEU A 424 -25.51 8.57 -16.98
N GLY A 425 -25.08 9.77 -16.58
CA GLY A 425 -23.74 10.03 -16.10
C GLY A 425 -23.62 9.91 -14.57
N PHE A 426 -22.58 9.24 -14.10
CA PHE A 426 -22.23 9.15 -12.69
C PHE A 426 -20.91 9.89 -12.45
N GLY A 427 -20.89 10.85 -11.54
CA GLY A 427 -19.74 11.65 -11.19
C GLY A 427 -19.72 12.07 -9.74
N SER A 428 -18.82 12.98 -9.40
CA SER A 428 -18.86 13.71 -8.13
C SER A 428 -18.57 15.18 -8.36
N HIS A 429 -19.36 16.05 -7.79
CA HIS A 429 -19.14 17.51 -7.82
C HIS A 429 -17.87 17.96 -7.09
N ALA A 430 -17.20 17.04 -6.38
CA ALA A 430 -15.87 17.29 -5.83
C ALA A 430 -14.78 17.47 -6.92
N TYR A 431 -15.09 17.12 -8.18
CA TYR A 431 -14.18 17.22 -9.33
C TYR A 431 -14.75 18.17 -10.38
N PRO A 432 -13.91 19.01 -11.02
CA PRO A 432 -14.37 19.98 -12.01
C PRO A 432 -15.02 19.32 -13.25
N ASP A 433 -14.57 18.12 -13.63
CA ASP A 433 -15.04 17.39 -14.81
C ASP A 433 -16.24 16.47 -14.49
N PHE A 434 -17.22 17.01 -13.76
CA PHE A 434 -18.43 16.29 -13.36
C PHE A 434 -19.19 15.71 -14.56
N CYS A 435 -19.29 14.39 -14.62
CA CYS A 435 -19.96 13.59 -15.67
C CYS A 435 -19.50 13.90 -17.10
N GLU A 436 -18.28 14.41 -17.30
CA GLU A 436 -17.79 14.87 -18.61
C GLU A 436 -17.81 13.77 -19.67
N PHE A 437 -17.38 12.55 -19.33
CA PHE A 437 -17.42 11.44 -20.29
C PHE A 437 -18.85 11.05 -20.72
N ALA A 438 -19.83 11.20 -19.83
CA ALA A 438 -21.24 10.97 -20.19
C ALA A 438 -21.75 12.02 -21.19
N LYS A 439 -21.35 13.29 -21.02
CA LYS A 439 -21.67 14.37 -21.98
C LYS A 439 -21.06 14.08 -23.35
N GLN A 440 -19.81 13.62 -23.39
CA GLN A 440 -19.15 13.25 -24.64
C GLN A 440 -19.85 12.09 -25.37
N ILE A 441 -20.33 11.06 -24.63
CA ILE A 441 -21.11 9.97 -25.23
C ILE A 441 -22.46 10.46 -25.75
N ASP A 442 -23.15 11.31 -24.98
CA ASP A 442 -24.45 11.86 -25.34
C ASP A 442 -24.35 12.67 -26.66
N GLN A 443 -23.38 13.56 -26.75
CA GLN A 443 -23.08 14.32 -27.96
C GLN A 443 -22.69 13.40 -29.13
N LYS A 444 -21.86 12.37 -28.86
CA LYS A 444 -21.44 11.43 -29.93
C LYS A 444 -22.59 10.63 -30.50
N LEU A 445 -23.53 10.17 -29.66
CA LEU A 445 -24.73 9.45 -30.10
C LEU A 445 -25.70 10.40 -30.80
N GLY A 446 -25.92 11.60 -30.28
CA GLY A 446 -26.76 12.60 -30.89
C GLY A 446 -26.32 13.06 -32.30
N ALA A 447 -25.05 12.90 -32.64
CA ALA A 447 -24.49 13.14 -33.94
C ALA A 447 -24.69 11.98 -34.95
N GLN A 448 -25.26 10.83 -34.51
CA GLN A 448 -25.51 9.68 -35.38
C GLN A 448 -26.89 9.73 -36.00
N ASN A 449 -27.02 9.54 -37.33
CA ASN A 449 -28.30 9.53 -38.04
C ASN A 449 -29.28 8.39 -37.63
N TRP A 450 -28.74 7.33 -36.99
CA TRP A 450 -29.51 6.17 -36.54
C TRP A 450 -29.93 6.26 -35.06
N ALA A 451 -29.46 7.27 -34.32
CA ALA A 451 -29.70 7.39 -32.88
C ALA A 451 -30.58 8.60 -32.57
N GLU A 452 -31.68 8.38 -31.86
CA GLU A 452 -32.59 9.41 -31.41
C GLU A 452 -32.53 9.55 -29.89
N GLN A 453 -32.30 10.79 -29.41
CA GLN A 453 -32.27 11.04 -27.97
C GLN A 453 -33.68 10.88 -27.36
N PHE A 454 -33.85 9.86 -26.53
CA PHE A 454 -35.12 9.54 -25.93
C PHE A 454 -35.47 10.44 -24.75
N ILE A 455 -34.52 10.63 -23.84
CA ILE A 455 -34.57 11.61 -22.75
C ILE A 455 -33.25 12.35 -22.66
N GLU A 456 -33.25 13.56 -22.13
CA GLU A 456 -32.08 14.36 -21.93
C GLU A 456 -31.04 13.65 -21.01
N LEU A 457 -29.79 14.04 -21.15
CA LEU A 457 -28.71 13.54 -20.28
C LEU A 457 -29.04 13.82 -18.82
N HIS A 458 -29.12 12.78 -18.02
CA HIS A 458 -29.25 12.88 -16.58
C HIS A 458 -27.88 12.59 -15.89
N THR A 459 -27.66 13.29 -14.79
CA THR A 459 -26.43 13.11 -13.99
C THR A 459 -26.75 12.69 -12.56
N VAL A 460 -25.89 11.87 -11.98
CA VAL A 460 -26.00 11.34 -10.63
C VAL A 460 -24.74 11.65 -9.86
N ASP A 461 -24.85 12.53 -8.86
CA ASP A 461 -23.75 12.90 -7.97
C ASP A 461 -23.53 11.81 -6.91
N ASP A 462 -22.27 11.43 -6.71
CA ASP A 462 -21.83 10.44 -5.71
C ASP A 462 -22.70 9.16 -5.64
N LYS A 463 -23.26 8.74 -6.78
CA LYS A 463 -24.12 7.56 -6.88
C LYS A 463 -25.40 7.66 -6.05
N SER A 464 -25.97 8.85 -5.94
CA SER A 464 -27.20 9.15 -5.22
C SER A 464 -28.38 8.35 -5.75
N PRO A 465 -29.01 7.46 -4.98
CA PRO A 465 -30.20 6.75 -5.41
C PRO A 465 -31.41 7.67 -5.66
N ILE A 466 -31.47 8.80 -4.97
CA ILE A 466 -32.55 9.79 -5.14
C ILE A 466 -32.47 10.42 -6.53
N GLN A 467 -31.27 10.88 -6.94
CA GLN A 467 -31.06 11.45 -8.28
C GLN A 467 -31.22 10.37 -9.37
N PHE A 468 -30.81 9.13 -9.09
CA PHE A 468 -31.06 8.02 -9.99
C PHE A 468 -32.56 7.78 -10.23
N VAL A 469 -33.37 7.84 -9.18
CA VAL A 469 -34.84 7.68 -9.28
C VAL A 469 -35.48 8.79 -10.09
N GLN A 470 -34.92 9.99 -10.15
CA GLN A 470 -35.43 11.06 -11.05
C GLN A 470 -35.33 10.64 -12.51
N TRP A 471 -34.18 10.04 -12.91
CA TRP A 471 -34.06 9.45 -14.26
C TRP A 471 -35.01 8.28 -14.45
N VAL A 472 -35.17 7.39 -13.48
CA VAL A 472 -36.10 6.26 -13.53
C VAL A 472 -37.53 6.74 -13.82
N LYS A 473 -37.99 7.80 -13.12
CA LYS A 473 -39.33 8.40 -13.33
C LYS A 473 -39.48 8.94 -14.74
N ALA A 474 -38.55 9.80 -15.18
CA ALA A 474 -38.59 10.41 -16.51
C ALA A 474 -38.60 9.35 -17.64
N TRP A 475 -37.79 8.28 -17.46
CA TRP A 475 -37.74 7.19 -18.43
C TRP A 475 -39.00 6.33 -18.42
N SER A 476 -39.56 6.01 -17.24
CA SER A 476 -40.80 5.24 -17.07
C SER A 476 -42.01 5.97 -17.67
N GLU A 477 -42.16 7.26 -17.40
CA GLU A 477 -43.24 8.10 -17.93
C GLU A 477 -43.22 8.13 -19.46
N LYS A 478 -42.05 8.25 -20.07
CA LYS A 478 -41.92 8.33 -21.52
C LYS A 478 -42.06 6.98 -22.23
N THR A 479 -41.65 5.86 -21.58
CA THR A 479 -41.77 4.50 -22.15
C THR A 479 -43.10 3.82 -21.87
N GLY A 480 -43.85 4.25 -20.83
CA GLY A 480 -44.98 3.52 -20.29
C GLY A 480 -44.60 2.21 -19.55
N ILE A 481 -43.29 1.99 -19.29
CA ILE A 481 -42.81 0.82 -18.55
C ILE A 481 -42.55 1.25 -17.11
N GLU A 482 -43.34 0.72 -16.17
CA GLU A 482 -43.21 1.06 -14.75
C GLU A 482 -41.95 0.44 -14.13
N LEU A 483 -41.01 1.29 -13.74
CA LEU A 483 -39.83 0.89 -12.95
C LEU A 483 -39.99 1.39 -11.51
N ALA A 484 -39.43 0.64 -10.57
CA ALA A 484 -39.52 0.98 -9.15
C ALA A 484 -38.85 2.34 -8.83
N THR A 485 -39.57 3.20 -8.15
CA THR A 485 -39.11 4.55 -7.78
C THR A 485 -38.70 4.68 -6.34
N THR A 486 -38.49 3.56 -5.63
CA THR A 486 -38.02 3.53 -4.24
C THR A 486 -36.48 3.60 -4.17
N PRO A 487 -35.87 4.69 -3.68
CA PRO A 487 -34.41 4.85 -3.67
C PRO A 487 -33.63 3.72 -2.96
N ALA A 488 -34.25 3.11 -1.94
CA ALA A 488 -33.63 2.01 -1.17
C ALA A 488 -33.29 0.77 -2.02
N LEU A 489 -33.99 0.54 -3.14
CA LEU A 489 -33.71 -0.57 -4.06
C LEU A 489 -32.39 -0.37 -4.83
N TYR A 490 -32.00 0.86 -5.05
CA TYR A 490 -30.80 1.26 -5.77
C TYR A 490 -29.61 1.56 -4.83
N ALA A 491 -29.85 1.50 -3.52
CA ALA A 491 -28.86 1.78 -2.50
C ALA A 491 -27.84 0.67 -2.34
N LYS A 492 -26.60 1.03 -1.98
CA LYS A 492 -25.59 0.06 -1.53
C LYS A 492 -25.91 -0.31 -0.08
N LYS A 493 -26.10 -1.59 0.22
CA LYS A 493 -26.20 -2.06 1.61
C LYS A 493 -24.91 -1.68 2.36
N SER A 494 -25.01 -0.79 3.35
CA SER A 494 -23.89 -0.34 4.15
C SER A 494 -23.41 -1.48 5.05
N LYS A 495 -22.10 -1.77 5.02
CA LYS A 495 -21.47 -2.76 5.92
C LYS A 495 -21.05 -2.07 7.22
N GLY A 496 -21.08 -2.82 8.34
CA GLY A 496 -20.58 -2.33 9.63
C GLY A 496 -21.59 -1.44 10.39
N LEU A 497 -22.86 -1.43 10.00
CA LEU A 497 -23.90 -0.76 10.77
C LEU A 497 -24.11 -1.46 12.12
N GLN A 498 -24.09 -0.67 13.17
CA GLN A 498 -24.33 -1.10 14.56
C GLN A 498 -25.64 -0.50 15.07
N LYS A 499 -26.31 -1.21 15.95
CA LYS A 499 -27.51 -0.70 16.63
C LYS A 499 -27.09 0.24 17.76
N MET A 500 -27.50 1.49 17.68
CA MET A 500 -27.22 2.52 18.67
C MET A 500 -28.53 2.96 19.32
N MET A 501 -28.46 3.52 20.53
CA MET A 501 -29.63 3.94 21.28
C MET A 501 -29.51 5.38 21.75
N VAL A 502 -30.55 6.17 21.56
CA VAL A 502 -30.64 7.53 22.10
C VAL A 502 -30.84 7.44 23.62
N LEU A 503 -29.90 8.01 24.37
CA LEU A 503 -29.96 8.08 25.83
C LEU A 503 -30.67 9.34 26.33
N ASP A 504 -30.35 10.45 25.66
CA ASP A 504 -30.84 11.76 26.05
C ASP A 504 -30.85 12.70 24.84
N ARG A 505 -31.74 13.66 24.84
CA ARG A 505 -31.80 14.74 23.89
C ARG A 505 -32.37 16.01 24.51
N THR A 506 -31.88 17.15 24.06
CA THR A 506 -32.48 18.45 24.42
C THR A 506 -33.65 18.78 23.49
N GLU A 507 -34.54 19.67 23.91
CA GLU A 507 -35.41 20.39 22.98
C GLU A 507 -34.58 21.15 21.94
N VAL A 508 -35.18 21.50 20.80
CA VAL A 508 -34.56 22.38 19.82
C VAL A 508 -34.50 23.79 20.36
N PHE A 509 -33.31 24.34 20.53
CA PHE A 509 -33.13 25.72 20.93
C PHE A 509 -33.54 26.63 19.76
N GLU A 510 -34.68 27.32 19.89
CA GLU A 510 -35.38 28.04 18.82
C GLU A 510 -34.50 29.07 18.10
N ASN A 511 -33.71 29.84 18.85
CA ASN A 511 -32.87 30.87 18.31
C ASN A 511 -31.71 30.37 17.42
N GLU A 512 -31.17 29.20 17.72
CA GLU A 512 -30.05 28.59 16.99
C GLU A 512 -30.48 27.43 16.10
N GLN A 513 -31.71 26.95 16.23
CA GLN A 513 -32.19 25.71 15.56
C GLN A 513 -31.25 24.55 15.82
N THR A 514 -30.77 24.39 17.06
CA THR A 514 -29.73 23.43 17.46
C THR A 514 -30.25 22.58 18.61
N PHE A 515 -29.88 21.32 18.65
CA PHE A 515 -30.15 20.40 19.76
C PHE A 515 -28.92 19.51 20.04
N ILE A 516 -28.85 18.97 21.24
CA ILE A 516 -27.84 18.02 21.67
C ILE A 516 -28.45 16.63 21.72
N LEU A 517 -27.75 15.63 21.22
CA LEU A 517 -28.17 14.22 21.21
C LEU A 517 -27.07 13.36 21.82
N THR A 518 -27.42 12.61 22.89
CA THR A 518 -26.52 11.66 23.54
C THR A 518 -26.90 10.23 23.12
N ILE A 519 -25.92 9.49 22.62
CA ILE A 519 -26.14 8.18 21.98
C ILE A 519 -25.24 7.14 22.64
N ARG A 520 -25.83 6.02 23.07
CA ARG A 520 -25.10 4.84 23.51
C ARG A 520 -24.71 3.99 22.32
N THR A 521 -23.41 3.68 22.23
CA THR A 521 -22.86 2.70 21.28
C THR A 521 -22.81 1.31 21.88
N PRO A 522 -22.73 0.23 21.08
CA PRO A 522 -22.43 -1.11 21.59
C PRO A 522 -21.12 -1.15 22.37
N ALA A 523 -21.06 -1.98 23.42
CA ALA A 523 -19.95 -2.04 24.38
C ALA A 523 -18.54 -2.25 23.77
N ARG A 524 -18.46 -2.85 22.59
CA ARG A 524 -17.17 -3.09 21.89
C ARG A 524 -16.80 -2.01 20.87
N THR A 525 -17.60 -0.96 20.72
CA THR A 525 -17.34 0.12 19.76
C THR A 525 -16.27 1.04 20.33
N LYS A 526 -15.13 1.05 19.68
CA LYS A 526 -14.04 2.01 19.99
C LYS A 526 -14.26 3.28 19.18
N PHE A 527 -14.16 4.43 19.84
CA PHE A 527 -14.20 5.74 19.19
C PHE A 527 -13.55 6.80 20.09
N THR A 528 -13.17 7.90 19.48
CA THR A 528 -12.56 9.06 20.16
C THR A 528 -13.23 10.35 19.70
N SER A 529 -13.11 11.43 20.47
CA SER A 529 -13.62 12.75 20.05
C SER A 529 -12.90 13.19 18.77
N GLY A 530 -13.64 13.69 17.78
CA GLY A 530 -13.16 13.99 16.44
C GLY A 530 -13.43 12.91 15.41
N ASP A 531 -13.79 11.67 15.82
CA ASP A 531 -14.36 10.67 14.90
C ASP A 531 -15.73 11.12 14.38
N LEU A 532 -16.24 10.43 13.38
CA LEU A 532 -17.52 10.77 12.75
C LEU A 532 -18.57 9.67 13.00
N LEU A 533 -19.80 10.09 13.25
CA LEU A 533 -20.96 9.21 13.22
C LEU A 533 -21.63 9.27 11.85
N ALA A 534 -21.60 8.17 11.11
CA ALA A 534 -22.32 8.01 9.85
C ALA A 534 -23.72 7.50 10.09
N ILE A 535 -24.74 8.30 9.79
CA ILE A 535 -26.15 7.94 9.83
C ILE A 535 -26.73 7.79 8.43
N TYR A 536 -27.79 7.02 8.32
CA TYR A 536 -28.53 6.78 7.08
C TYR A 536 -30.00 7.09 7.36
N PRO A 537 -30.50 8.28 7.01
CA PRO A 537 -31.91 8.64 7.17
C PRO A 537 -32.82 7.61 6.45
N ALA A 538 -34.03 7.39 6.97
CA ALA A 538 -34.88 6.25 6.63
C ALA A 538 -35.08 6.02 5.11
N ASP A 539 -35.16 7.07 4.32
CA ASP A 539 -35.43 7.01 2.86
C ASP A 539 -34.23 7.43 2.00
N ASP A 540 -33.07 7.70 2.60
CA ASP A 540 -31.84 8.06 1.88
C ASP A 540 -30.69 7.12 2.26
N SER A 541 -30.11 6.49 1.27
CA SER A 541 -28.94 5.60 1.45
C SER A 541 -27.60 6.34 1.49
N ARG A 542 -27.59 7.65 1.33
CA ARG A 542 -26.38 8.48 1.50
C ARG A 542 -26.10 8.64 2.97
N GLU A 543 -24.86 8.42 3.35
CA GLU A 543 -24.43 8.69 4.71
C GLU A 543 -24.36 10.19 4.99
N ARG A 544 -24.78 10.57 6.18
CA ARG A 544 -24.55 11.90 6.74
C ARG A 544 -23.58 11.75 7.90
N LEU A 545 -22.50 12.48 7.83
CA LEU A 545 -21.42 12.43 8.81
C LEU A 545 -21.60 13.55 9.83
N TYR A 546 -21.45 13.21 11.09
CA TYR A 546 -21.51 14.14 12.21
C TYR A 546 -20.27 13.94 13.09
N SER A 547 -19.53 15.02 13.35
CA SER A 547 -18.37 15.00 14.24
C SER A 547 -18.80 14.69 15.68
N VAL A 548 -18.16 13.73 16.33
CA VAL A 548 -18.56 13.28 17.65
C VAL A 548 -17.72 13.88 18.77
N ALA A 549 -18.40 14.16 19.88
CA ALA A 549 -17.78 14.28 21.20
C ALA A 549 -17.95 12.96 21.97
N LYS A 550 -16.92 12.53 22.67
CA LYS A 550 -16.99 11.42 23.61
C LYS A 550 -17.15 11.95 25.02
N CYS A 551 -18.35 11.82 25.56
CA CYS A 551 -18.71 12.28 26.90
C CYS A 551 -19.19 11.09 27.74
N ASN A 552 -18.56 10.81 28.87
CA ASN A 552 -18.90 9.71 29.78
C ASN A 552 -19.06 8.35 29.05
N GLY A 553 -18.18 8.08 28.07
CA GLY A 553 -18.21 6.84 27.29
C GLY A 553 -19.28 6.79 26.19
N ASN A 554 -20.14 7.80 26.06
CA ASN A 554 -21.18 7.89 25.05
C ASN A 554 -20.83 8.89 23.96
N VAL A 555 -21.43 8.74 22.78
CA VAL A 555 -21.38 9.71 21.69
C VAL A 555 -22.30 10.87 22.02
N GLN A 556 -21.80 12.08 21.93
CA GLN A 556 -22.61 13.30 21.97
C GLN A 556 -22.46 14.06 20.65
N LEU A 557 -23.58 14.48 20.09
CA LEU A 557 -23.67 15.29 18.89
C LEU A 557 -24.30 16.64 19.24
N VAL A 558 -23.78 17.71 18.65
CA VAL A 558 -24.45 19.03 18.58
C VAL A 558 -24.95 19.19 17.15
N VAL A 559 -26.25 19.17 16.96
CA VAL A 559 -26.87 19.11 15.64
C VAL A 559 -27.66 20.36 15.35
N LYS A 560 -27.36 21.01 14.21
CA LYS A 560 -28.17 22.10 13.70
C LYS A 560 -29.31 21.54 12.85
N LEU A 561 -30.53 21.90 13.19
CA LEU A 561 -31.72 21.51 12.42
C LEU A 561 -31.81 22.41 11.18
N HIS A 562 -31.77 21.79 10.01
CA HIS A 562 -32.00 22.46 8.74
C HIS A 562 -33.42 22.16 8.25
N PRO A 563 -34.21 23.16 7.80
CA PRO A 563 -35.61 22.96 7.42
C PRO A 563 -35.83 21.88 6.36
N SER A 564 -34.87 21.69 5.45
CA SER A 564 -34.88 20.65 4.39
C SER A 564 -33.83 19.58 4.58
N GLY A 565 -33.17 19.53 5.72
CA GLY A 565 -32.03 18.62 5.98
C GLY A 565 -32.49 17.24 6.40
N LEU A 566 -32.43 16.24 5.52
CA LEU A 566 -32.85 14.88 5.80
C LEU A 566 -32.16 14.27 7.04
N GLY A 567 -30.86 14.48 7.21
CA GLY A 567 -30.10 13.94 8.34
C GLY A 567 -30.45 14.58 9.67
N SER A 568 -30.49 15.92 9.73
CA SER A 568 -30.81 16.66 10.96
C SER A 568 -32.28 16.43 11.37
N THR A 569 -33.21 16.40 10.43
CA THR A 569 -34.63 16.07 10.69
C THR A 569 -34.78 14.63 11.19
N TYR A 570 -34.06 13.68 10.58
CA TYR A 570 -34.07 12.28 11.04
C TYR A 570 -33.59 12.17 12.50
N LEU A 571 -32.45 12.79 12.85
CA LEU A 571 -31.96 12.79 14.23
C LEU A 571 -32.91 13.49 15.20
N ASN A 572 -33.53 14.59 14.77
CA ASN A 572 -34.50 15.34 15.57
C ASN A 572 -35.76 14.52 15.89
N ASN A 573 -36.17 13.64 15.01
CA ASN A 573 -37.36 12.79 15.20
C ASN A 573 -37.12 11.55 16.08
N LEU A 574 -35.83 11.27 16.44
CA LEU A 574 -35.51 10.18 17.34
C LEU A 574 -35.88 10.53 18.79
N LYS A 575 -36.73 9.71 19.39
CA LYS A 575 -37.13 9.84 20.81
C LYS A 575 -36.07 9.21 21.72
N VAL A 576 -36.01 9.65 22.97
CA VAL A 576 -35.21 8.98 24.02
C VAL A 576 -35.64 7.52 24.12
N GLY A 577 -34.67 6.60 24.19
CA GLY A 577 -34.86 5.15 24.14
C GLY A 577 -34.98 4.56 22.71
N ALA A 578 -35.14 5.39 21.69
CA ALA A 578 -35.19 4.89 20.32
C ALA A 578 -33.84 4.28 19.88
N THR A 579 -33.92 3.24 19.07
CA THR A 579 -32.74 2.59 18.50
C THR A 579 -32.69 2.80 16.99
N PHE A 580 -31.50 3.08 16.48
CA PHE A 580 -31.26 3.28 15.06
C PHE A 580 -29.94 2.62 14.63
N LYS A 581 -29.74 2.47 13.33
CA LYS A 581 -28.52 1.90 12.78
C LYS A 581 -27.58 3.01 12.28
N ALA A 582 -26.36 3.01 12.82
CA ALA A 582 -25.29 3.93 12.41
C ALA A 582 -23.94 3.22 12.47
N ARG A 583 -22.89 3.84 11.96
CA ARG A 583 -21.52 3.34 12.11
C ARG A 583 -20.58 4.44 12.53
N MET A 584 -19.58 4.08 13.33
CA MET A 584 -18.45 4.97 13.61
C MET A 584 -17.48 4.95 12.45
N VAL A 585 -16.94 6.11 12.10
CA VAL A 585 -15.92 6.31 11.08
C VAL A 585 -14.73 6.99 11.76
N ALA A 586 -13.60 6.31 11.80
CA ALA A 586 -12.38 6.89 12.36
C ALA A 586 -11.92 8.09 11.52
N ASN A 587 -11.58 9.19 12.19
CA ASN A 587 -11.04 10.42 11.62
C ASN A 587 -9.69 10.73 12.29
N GLU A 588 -8.74 9.81 12.14
CA GLU A 588 -7.43 9.86 12.81
C GLU A 588 -6.66 11.16 12.54
N SER A 589 -6.92 11.83 11.41
CA SER A 589 -6.33 13.11 11.06
C SER A 589 -6.86 14.28 11.89
N PHE A 590 -7.94 14.09 12.67
CA PHE A 590 -8.55 15.12 13.49
C PHE A 590 -8.63 14.72 14.98
N HIS A 591 -7.70 13.90 15.44
CA HIS A 591 -7.57 13.56 16.85
C HIS A 591 -6.62 14.52 17.55
N ARG A 592 -6.97 14.92 18.79
CA ARG A 592 -6.09 15.73 19.64
C ARG A 592 -4.90 14.90 20.13
N PRO A 593 -3.65 15.30 19.89
CA PRO A 593 -2.48 14.64 20.48
C PRO A 593 -2.32 14.98 21.96
N GLU A 594 -1.87 14.03 22.78
CA GLU A 594 -1.81 14.17 24.23
C GLU A 594 -0.76 15.17 24.74
N ASN A 595 0.36 15.31 24.07
CA ASN A 595 1.54 16.05 24.56
C ASN A 595 1.84 17.34 23.82
N LYS A 596 0.81 18.02 23.31
CA LYS A 596 0.97 19.30 22.60
C LYS A 596 0.00 20.36 23.11
N THR A 597 0.45 21.61 23.08
CA THR A 597 -0.41 22.77 23.22
C THR A 597 -1.32 22.87 21.99
N VAL A 598 -2.62 23.02 22.19
CA VAL A 598 -3.60 23.01 21.10
C VAL A 598 -4.51 24.25 21.18
N ALA A 599 -4.55 25.01 20.08
CA ALA A 599 -5.56 26.04 19.85
C ALA A 599 -6.71 25.44 19.02
N MET A 600 -7.88 25.32 19.64
CA MET A 600 -9.12 24.81 19.05
C MET A 600 -9.97 25.96 18.55
N ILE A 601 -10.32 26.00 17.27
CA ILE A 601 -11.08 27.08 16.63
C ILE A 601 -12.36 26.51 16.05
N ALA A 602 -13.51 27.03 16.45
CA ALA A 602 -14.81 26.53 16.01
C ALA A 602 -15.80 27.62 15.65
N ASN A 603 -16.84 27.26 14.87
CA ASN A 603 -18.07 28.03 14.81
C ASN A 603 -19.31 27.12 14.88
N GLY A 604 -20.35 27.62 15.57
CA GLY A 604 -21.62 26.92 15.70
C GLY A 604 -21.47 25.50 16.24
N THR A 605 -21.99 24.51 15.50
CA THR A 605 -21.95 23.09 15.90
C THR A 605 -20.57 22.46 15.84
N GLY A 606 -19.60 23.11 15.20
CA GLY A 606 -18.21 22.67 15.16
C GLY A 606 -17.50 22.63 16.53
N ILE A 607 -18.12 23.19 17.57
CA ILE A 607 -17.64 23.07 18.94
C ILE A 607 -17.72 21.62 19.47
N ALA A 608 -18.63 20.79 18.95
CA ALA A 608 -18.92 19.46 19.49
C ALA A 608 -17.69 18.59 19.74
N PRO A 609 -16.82 18.29 18.76
CA PRO A 609 -15.66 17.45 18.99
C PRO A 609 -14.70 18.03 20.04
N PHE A 610 -14.58 19.37 20.10
CA PHE A 610 -13.70 20.04 21.06
C PHE A 610 -14.18 19.92 22.50
N LEU A 611 -15.48 19.97 22.77
CA LEU A 611 -16.03 19.71 24.10
C LEU A 611 -15.60 18.32 24.60
N GLY A 612 -15.70 17.31 23.73
CA GLY A 612 -15.27 15.96 24.07
C GLY A 612 -13.76 15.80 24.22
N MET A 613 -12.95 16.48 23.37
CA MET A 613 -11.49 16.50 23.48
C MET A 613 -11.02 17.13 24.79
N ILE A 614 -11.62 18.27 25.17
CA ILE A 614 -11.34 18.95 26.43
C ILE A 614 -11.74 18.06 27.63
N ALA A 615 -12.93 17.44 27.60
CA ALA A 615 -13.36 16.53 28.65
C ALA A 615 -12.39 15.36 28.88
N GLN A 616 -11.81 14.85 27.79
CA GLN A 616 -10.86 13.73 27.79
C GLN A 616 -9.41 14.14 28.11
N SER A 617 -9.10 15.45 28.07
CA SER A 617 -7.76 15.95 28.34
C SER A 617 -7.31 15.66 29.77
N THR A 618 -6.01 15.45 29.93
CA THR A 618 -5.36 15.32 31.24
C THR A 618 -5.33 16.66 31.98
N LYS A 619 -5.09 16.63 33.29
CA LYS A 619 -4.84 17.88 34.05
C LYS A 619 -3.58 18.58 33.53
N ASN A 620 -3.57 19.88 33.62
CA ASN A 620 -2.51 20.77 33.12
C ASN A 620 -2.33 20.73 31.60
N SER A 621 -3.41 20.44 30.87
CA SER A 621 -3.38 20.51 29.40
C SER A 621 -3.47 21.97 28.93
N ASP A 622 -2.51 22.39 28.12
CA ASP A 622 -2.49 23.72 27.49
C ASP A 622 -3.43 23.77 26.27
N ASN A 623 -4.74 23.64 26.54
CA ASN A 623 -5.77 23.78 25.52
C ASN A 623 -6.31 25.20 25.51
N LEU A 624 -6.42 25.81 24.34
CA LEU A 624 -7.07 27.11 24.11
C LEU A 624 -8.29 26.86 23.23
N LEU A 625 -9.40 27.55 23.48
CA LEU A 625 -10.60 27.44 22.67
C LEU A 625 -11.09 28.83 22.21
N TYR A 626 -11.24 28.97 20.90
CA TYR A 626 -11.84 30.15 20.26
C TYR A 626 -13.09 29.71 19.52
N VAL A 627 -14.25 30.27 19.85
CA VAL A 627 -15.50 29.82 19.23
C VAL A 627 -16.40 31.00 18.84
N GLY A 628 -16.98 30.91 17.64
CA GLY A 628 -17.91 31.91 17.12
C GLY A 628 -19.34 31.41 17.11
N PHE A 629 -20.27 32.24 17.61
CA PHE A 629 -21.71 32.04 17.55
C PHE A 629 -22.41 33.26 16.96
N ARG A 630 -23.71 33.15 16.69
CA ARG A 630 -24.49 34.31 16.22
C ARG A 630 -24.87 35.22 17.35
N LYS A 631 -25.48 34.67 18.41
CA LYS A 631 -25.92 35.38 19.61
C LYS A 631 -25.74 34.46 20.82
N GLU A 632 -25.78 35.03 22.01
CA GLU A 632 -25.83 34.25 23.25
C GLU A 632 -27.21 33.58 23.42
N THR A 633 -27.20 32.29 23.65
CA THR A 633 -28.40 31.45 23.83
C THR A 633 -28.22 30.49 24.98
N ASP A 634 -29.29 29.80 25.39
CA ASP A 634 -29.22 28.93 26.57
C ASP A 634 -28.28 27.71 26.34
N ILE A 635 -28.16 27.21 25.09
CA ILE A 635 -27.16 26.17 24.78
C ILE A 635 -25.73 26.69 24.96
N ILE A 636 -25.49 27.95 24.64
CA ILE A 636 -24.17 28.57 24.81
C ILE A 636 -23.86 28.82 26.28
N LYS A 637 -24.86 29.21 27.09
CA LYS A 637 -24.71 29.30 28.56
C LYS A 637 -24.34 27.92 29.15
N GLN A 638 -24.97 26.82 28.69
CA GLN A 638 -24.59 25.46 29.09
C GLN A 638 -23.14 25.11 28.68
N HIS A 639 -22.72 25.48 27.47
CA HIS A 639 -21.33 25.33 27.05
C HIS A 639 -20.37 26.14 27.90
N LYS A 640 -20.68 27.41 28.23
CA LYS A 640 -19.90 28.25 29.15
C LYS A 640 -19.72 27.57 30.50
N ALA A 641 -20.80 27.14 31.12
CA ALA A 641 -20.75 26.45 32.41
C ALA A 641 -19.87 25.21 32.40
N PHE A 642 -19.95 24.40 31.31
CA PHE A 642 -19.08 23.27 31.11
C PHE A 642 -17.61 23.71 30.96
N LEU A 643 -17.31 24.74 30.16
CA LEU A 643 -15.95 25.20 29.90
C LEU A 643 -15.32 25.80 31.18
N ASP A 644 -16.08 26.55 31.99
CA ASP A 644 -15.64 27.08 33.29
C ASP A 644 -15.25 25.95 34.25
N GLN A 645 -16.04 24.85 34.26
CA GLN A 645 -15.71 23.67 35.01
C GLN A 645 -14.42 23.01 34.52
N GLN A 646 -14.17 23.00 33.18
CA GLN A 646 -12.93 22.43 32.63
C GLN A 646 -11.70 23.30 32.92
N ILE A 647 -11.85 24.61 33.01
CA ILE A 647 -10.79 25.52 33.50
C ILE A 647 -10.47 25.18 34.96
N THR A 648 -11.49 25.07 35.81
CA THR A 648 -11.32 24.68 37.22
C THR A 648 -10.63 23.32 37.36
N ASN A 649 -10.95 22.38 36.47
CA ASN A 649 -10.32 21.06 36.42
C ASN A 649 -8.93 21.05 35.78
N GLN A 650 -8.40 22.17 35.33
CA GLN A 650 -7.11 22.34 34.66
C GLN A 650 -6.99 21.57 33.34
N LYS A 651 -8.10 21.33 32.64
CA LYS A 651 -8.16 20.66 31.34
C LYS A 651 -8.24 21.62 30.16
N LEU A 652 -8.63 22.86 30.44
CA LEU A 652 -8.70 23.98 29.51
C LEU A 652 -7.99 25.17 30.15
N LYS A 653 -7.09 25.81 29.41
CA LYS A 653 -6.35 27.00 29.89
C LYS A 653 -7.20 28.25 29.81
N SER A 654 -7.83 28.48 28.68
CA SER A 654 -8.74 29.59 28.45
C SER A 654 -9.70 29.32 27.29
N TYR A 655 -10.81 30.03 27.25
CA TYR A 655 -11.67 30.11 26.09
C TYR A 655 -12.11 31.53 25.79
N GLN A 656 -12.38 31.84 24.53
CA GLN A 656 -12.92 33.09 24.06
C GLN A 656 -14.12 32.83 23.14
N ILE A 657 -15.17 33.63 23.27
CA ILE A 657 -16.40 33.49 22.49
C ILE A 657 -16.68 34.81 21.75
N ALA A 658 -16.90 34.70 20.44
CA ALA A 658 -17.30 35.76 19.56
C ALA A 658 -18.79 35.68 19.22
N PHE A 659 -19.50 36.82 19.19
CA PHE A 659 -20.90 36.90 18.79
C PHE A 659 -21.07 37.82 17.57
N SER A 660 -21.42 37.20 16.42
CA SER A 660 -21.45 37.91 15.14
C SER A 660 -22.71 38.75 14.90
N ARG A 661 -23.76 38.64 15.75
CA ARG A 661 -25.03 39.37 15.61
C ARG A 661 -25.45 40.07 16.89
N GLU A 662 -24.50 40.36 17.78
CA GLU A 662 -24.66 41.25 18.93
C GLU A 662 -24.03 42.61 18.66
N GLN A 663 -24.22 43.57 19.58
CA GLN A 663 -23.82 44.99 19.38
C GLN A 663 -22.36 45.17 18.95
N ASN A 664 -21.45 44.28 19.36
CA ASN A 664 -20.02 44.38 19.06
C ASN A 664 -19.57 43.58 17.84
N HIS A 665 -20.44 43.04 17.02
CA HIS A 665 -20.15 42.27 15.77
C HIS A 665 -18.76 41.64 15.70
N CYS A 666 -18.47 40.68 16.57
CA CYS A 666 -17.18 40.01 16.63
C CYS A 666 -17.27 38.61 15.98
N TYR A 667 -16.28 38.25 15.14
CA TYR A 667 -16.15 36.94 14.55
C TYR A 667 -14.98 36.19 15.18
N VAL A 668 -14.94 34.86 15.03
CA VAL A 668 -13.86 34.03 15.59
C VAL A 668 -12.47 34.45 15.08
N MET A 669 -12.37 34.87 13.81
CA MET A 669 -11.12 35.37 13.24
C MET A 669 -10.62 36.65 13.92
N ASP A 670 -11.50 37.45 14.48
CA ASP A 670 -11.10 38.65 15.21
C ASP A 670 -10.47 38.29 16.56
N LEU A 671 -10.98 37.27 17.23
CA LEU A 671 -10.36 36.70 18.43
C LEU A 671 -8.94 36.21 18.16
N ILE A 672 -8.75 35.50 17.05
CA ILE A 672 -7.43 34.98 16.62
C ILE A 672 -6.48 36.13 16.32
N ARG A 673 -6.96 37.22 15.67
CA ARG A 673 -6.16 38.41 15.36
C ARG A 673 -5.75 39.16 16.65
N ASN A 674 -6.66 39.24 17.60
CA ASN A 674 -6.37 39.88 18.89
C ASN A 674 -5.36 39.10 19.73
N ASP A 675 -5.27 37.78 19.54
CA ASP A 675 -4.34 36.88 20.24
C ASP A 675 -3.17 36.39 19.32
N ALA A 676 -2.84 37.23 18.32
CA ALA A 676 -1.88 36.88 17.26
C ALA A 676 -0.51 36.40 17.80
N ASN A 677 0.04 37.12 18.78
CA ASN A 677 1.32 36.77 19.39
C ASN A 677 1.30 35.36 20.03
N HIS A 678 0.24 35.06 20.77
CA HIS A 678 0.10 33.76 21.43
C HIS A 678 -0.02 32.62 20.40
N ILE A 679 -0.83 32.80 19.35
CA ILE A 679 -0.98 31.82 18.26
C ILE A 679 0.34 31.63 17.48
N ALA A 680 1.06 32.73 17.22
CA ALA A 680 2.37 32.65 16.55
C ALA A 680 3.39 31.84 17.37
N HIS A 681 3.51 32.15 18.68
CA HIS A 681 4.39 31.43 19.58
C HIS A 681 3.97 29.94 19.70
N LEU A 682 2.67 29.63 19.81
CA LEU A 682 2.16 28.28 19.86
C LEU A 682 2.63 27.46 18.62
N LEU A 683 2.49 28.02 17.43
CA LEU A 683 2.93 27.36 16.19
C LEU A 683 4.46 27.22 16.13
N LYS A 684 5.20 28.24 16.54
CA LYS A 684 6.67 28.23 16.57
C LYS A 684 7.21 27.17 17.51
N ASP A 685 6.55 26.95 18.66
CA ASP A 685 6.92 25.98 19.68
C ASP A 685 6.43 24.56 19.39
N GLY A 686 5.94 24.29 18.16
CA GLY A 686 5.48 22.97 17.73
C GLY A 686 4.07 22.60 18.17
N GLY A 687 3.29 23.57 18.70
CA GLY A 687 1.88 23.40 19.02
C GLY A 687 1.00 23.22 17.78
N LEU A 688 -0.28 22.99 17.99
CA LEU A 688 -1.26 22.65 16.95
C LEU A 688 -2.42 23.63 16.93
N VAL A 689 -2.91 23.91 15.72
CA VAL A 689 -4.19 24.58 15.50
C VAL A 689 -5.18 23.56 14.92
N MET A 690 -6.35 23.45 15.54
CA MET A 690 -7.44 22.59 15.08
C MET A 690 -8.66 23.44 14.73
N ILE A 691 -9.22 23.25 13.54
CA ILE A 691 -10.37 24.04 13.06
C ILE A 691 -11.54 23.10 12.75
N CYS A 692 -12.72 23.39 13.33
CA CYS A 692 -13.94 22.63 13.07
C CYS A 692 -15.15 23.57 12.87
N GLY A 693 -15.91 23.36 11.79
CA GLY A 693 -17.11 24.15 11.50
C GLY A 693 -17.33 24.38 10.01
N SER A 694 -17.75 25.59 9.61
CA SER A 694 -18.04 25.88 8.21
C SER A 694 -16.77 26.14 7.39
N LEU A 695 -16.79 25.74 6.10
CA LEU A 695 -15.69 26.00 5.15
C LEU A 695 -15.37 27.48 4.98
N LEU A 696 -16.37 28.36 5.03
CA LEU A 696 -16.15 29.82 4.95
C LEU A 696 -15.35 30.32 6.15
N MET A 697 -15.69 29.87 7.37
CA MET A 697 -14.94 30.22 8.56
C MET A 697 -13.50 29.71 8.49
N GLN A 698 -13.29 28.47 8.02
CA GLN A 698 -11.95 27.92 7.83
C GLN A 698 -11.11 28.81 6.91
N GLN A 699 -11.65 29.19 5.74
CA GLN A 699 -10.94 30.05 4.78
C GLN A 699 -10.53 31.39 5.38
N ASP A 700 -11.42 32.03 6.15
CA ASP A 700 -11.13 33.32 6.75
C ASP A 700 -10.14 33.20 7.92
N VAL A 701 -10.24 32.15 8.74
CA VAL A 701 -9.27 31.86 9.80
C VAL A 701 -7.89 31.56 9.20
N GLU A 702 -7.83 30.76 8.14
CA GLU A 702 -6.56 30.44 7.47
C GLU A 702 -5.86 31.68 6.89
N LYS A 703 -6.62 32.65 6.34
CA LYS A 703 -6.06 33.94 5.89
C LYS A 703 -5.45 34.72 7.06
N VAL A 704 -6.15 34.78 8.20
CA VAL A 704 -5.64 35.47 9.40
C VAL A 704 -4.40 34.77 9.93
N LEU A 705 -4.41 33.44 10.00
CA LEU A 705 -3.25 32.65 10.43
C LEU A 705 -2.04 32.81 9.48
N ASP A 706 -2.25 32.89 8.17
CA ASP A 706 -1.16 33.13 7.22
C ASP A 706 -0.51 34.47 7.41
N ASN A 707 -1.31 35.52 7.65
CA ASN A 707 -0.80 36.86 7.97
C ASN A 707 0.00 36.84 9.29
N ILE A 708 -0.54 36.23 10.36
CA ILE A 708 0.15 36.11 11.64
C ILE A 708 1.49 35.38 11.50
N CYS A 709 1.49 34.27 10.75
CA CYS A 709 2.69 33.48 10.53
C CYS A 709 3.77 34.24 9.77
N ARG A 710 3.39 35.02 8.74
CA ARG A 710 4.31 35.86 7.96
C ARG A 710 4.86 37.04 8.73
N GLU A 711 4.00 37.72 9.52
CA GLU A 711 4.37 38.95 10.24
C GLU A 711 5.20 38.69 11.50
N ILE A 712 4.98 37.51 12.17
CA ILE A 712 5.58 37.28 13.50
C ILE A 712 6.62 36.13 13.44
N ASN A 713 6.40 35.11 12.60
CA ASN A 713 7.23 33.88 12.60
C ASN A 713 8.16 33.74 11.38
N ASP A 714 8.18 34.71 10.46
CA ASP A 714 8.96 34.68 9.21
C ASP A 714 8.67 33.47 8.30
N ASN A 715 7.56 32.75 8.53
CA ASN A 715 7.11 31.62 7.74
C ASN A 715 5.67 31.85 7.25
N ASN A 716 5.25 31.12 6.20
CA ASN A 716 3.84 31.13 5.77
C ASN A 716 3.06 29.98 6.44
N LEU A 717 1.73 30.03 6.37
CA LEU A 717 0.87 28.98 6.93
C LEU A 717 1.10 27.61 6.28
N THR A 718 1.54 27.56 5.01
CA THR A 718 1.82 26.32 4.28
C THR A 718 2.93 25.52 4.97
N TYR A 719 3.97 26.18 5.48
CA TYR A 719 5.02 25.52 6.26
C TYR A 719 4.47 24.75 7.46
N TYR A 720 3.56 25.36 8.23
CA TYR A 720 2.94 24.71 9.39
C TYR A 720 1.94 23.60 9.00
N LYS A 721 1.26 23.74 7.85
CA LYS A 721 0.41 22.68 7.29
C LYS A 721 1.23 21.44 6.89
N GLU A 722 2.36 21.66 6.23
CA GLU A 722 3.27 20.57 5.81
C GLU A 722 3.88 19.85 7.02
N ASN A 723 4.12 20.57 8.11
CA ASN A 723 4.57 20.00 9.38
C ASN A 723 3.44 19.35 10.21
N GLY A 724 2.21 19.31 9.69
CA GLY A 724 1.07 18.70 10.37
C GLY A 724 0.58 19.47 11.61
N GLN A 725 0.84 20.77 11.67
CA GLN A 725 0.43 21.64 12.79
C GLN A 725 -0.93 22.33 12.58
N LEU A 726 -1.58 22.11 11.44
CA LEU A 726 -2.95 22.54 11.18
C LEU A 726 -3.82 21.34 10.84
N LEU A 727 -4.84 21.06 11.65
CA LEU A 727 -5.82 20.00 11.45
C LEU A 727 -7.19 20.60 11.22
N THR A 728 -7.92 20.12 10.22
CA THR A 728 -9.24 20.68 9.86
C THR A 728 -10.29 19.60 9.70
N ASP A 729 -11.51 19.87 10.20
CA ASP A 729 -12.72 19.05 10.01
C ASP A 729 -13.91 20.00 9.75
N CYS A 730 -13.93 20.57 8.54
CA CYS A 730 -14.90 21.60 8.14
C CYS A 730 -15.77 21.12 6.97
N TYR A 731 -17.04 21.55 6.95
CA TYR A 731 -18.09 21.10 6.03
C TYR A 731 -19.10 22.20 5.66
#